data_affef1346f4c8283fc7eb7a783dbc51c
#
_entry.id   affef1346f4c8283fc7eb7a783dbc51c
#
_cell.length_a   1.000
_cell.length_b   1.000
_cell.length_c   1.000
_cell.angle_alpha   90.00
_cell.angle_beta   90.00
_cell.angle_gamma   90.00
#
_symmetry.space_group_name_H-M   'P 1'
#
loop_
_entity.id
_entity.type
_entity.pdbx_description
1 polymer ?
#
loop_
_entity_poly.entity_id
_entity_poly.type
_entity_poly.pdbx_seq_one_letter_code
_entity_poly.pdbx_strand_id
1 'polypeptide(L)'
;MGGAVLWSGAVQAQDTQLDELVVTGSIVGSQRAALVEQRNAENLVSVIAADTVGQFPDQNSAAALARIPSVAVQRDQGQERYIQVRGAPNRWTSVSIDGINAIGVDEGGGQRAFRFDAVPAVILSALEVNKSLTPDLSAEAIVARVNLRTFSPFDKAGFALSGDVGLGEMDLGGGQQEQYAMRASWSGDQFGVILAGSHYSREQVTDNREFAYDAVGPTILDIRSYRLVRESNGGLFGVEFRPNDDHRLFAKTLYTEFKDNEQRDQYVFQLSSASGGTRSLSGGDLVGVPYRGTFNDGDYGNSNWLNTLGGDHQLNAWNLEWRLNYTETENTTELPLILAQQGSPLQRASVIYDRSNAKFPTLSLATTVPGATPGSFVRGAPLSALNQTAFPVNIALPLEGAVTSESFVYKIDAEREAMVGAMPVTLRLGAEFDDRQVSGNLLSQSNTLVLPALLPRIGASFSAVDYVTNTPWTSGFARGFDVNYVDNKAMRQDLKALLDRLQAAGLYDPARNNPPESRYEIGEKLLAAYGSAKWEVGAAQIVAGARIERFEQTIDGFLTAGTVSTPVSYENEDTSIFPSINVKYDLDADTVLRLALSTGIARPSFGTVRAGASINDISRSVTGGNPTLEPERTIGLDGAYERYLSGAGLASVSAFYRSVDNVLYDTVSKVTDDRFDATGVDRTGYDYTTTLNGGRGKLYGLELAYLQQFDFLPGAWSGLGFQGNVTFLKGDFETQDGRTEQFPGTSERILNTSLFYEKYGLSARLSYQWRDDWQDTIGGLGSGEFRAATESLDLSLRYAVNERLSVFLDANNLTDEVYVAYEGSEDFPTEVEQIGARWMAGLRFTY
;
A
#
# COMPACT_ATOMS: atom_id res chain seq x y z
N MET A 1 -15.22 -57.44 -54.45
CA MET A 1 -14.06 -56.61 -54.71
C MET A 1 -14.48 -55.16 -54.42
N GLY A 2 -13.85 -54.52 -53.45
CA GLY A 2 -14.15 -53.15 -53.04
C GLY A 2 -13.51 -52.90 -51.67
N GLY A 3 -12.23 -52.65 -51.66
CA GLY A 3 -11.48 -52.39 -50.42
C GLY A 3 -11.79 -51.00 -49.87
N ALA A 4 -12.14 -50.97 -48.59
CA ALA A 4 -12.22 -49.76 -47.80
C ALA A 4 -10.83 -49.41 -47.28
N VAL A 5 -10.27 -48.25 -47.68
CA VAL A 5 -9.03 -47.68 -47.14
C VAL A 5 -9.43 -46.94 -45.89
N LEU A 6 -9.01 -47.43 -44.72
CA LEU A 6 -9.02 -46.71 -43.46
C LEU A 6 -7.87 -45.71 -43.45
N TRP A 7 -8.16 -44.43 -43.49
CA TRP A 7 -7.22 -43.37 -43.15
C TRP A 7 -7.19 -43.22 -41.64
N SER A 8 -6.12 -43.70 -41.00
CA SER A 8 -5.73 -43.36 -39.67
C SER A 8 -5.03 -41.98 -39.74
N GLY A 9 -5.78 -40.95 -39.51
CA GLY A 9 -5.20 -39.63 -39.23
C GLY A 9 -4.65 -39.67 -37.79
N ALA A 10 -3.33 -39.75 -37.64
CA ALA A 10 -2.68 -39.38 -36.39
C ALA A 10 -2.91 -37.91 -36.16
N VAL A 11 -3.73 -37.61 -35.18
CA VAL A 11 -3.77 -36.25 -34.57
C VAL A 11 -2.46 -36.14 -33.80
N GLN A 12 -1.49 -35.40 -34.36
CA GLN A 12 -0.38 -34.88 -33.58
C GLN A 12 -0.97 -33.98 -32.53
N ALA A 13 -0.87 -34.38 -31.28
CA ALA A 13 -0.97 -33.46 -30.15
C ALA A 13 0.10 -32.39 -30.39
N GLN A 14 -0.32 -31.17 -30.68
CA GLN A 14 0.56 -30.03 -30.55
C GLN A 14 0.88 -29.93 -29.06
N ASP A 15 2.12 -30.23 -28.71
CA ASP A 15 2.73 -29.82 -27.46
C ASP A 15 2.50 -28.32 -27.32
N THR A 16 1.55 -27.94 -26.49
CA THR A 16 1.51 -26.60 -25.90
C THR A 16 2.60 -26.57 -24.84
N GLN A 17 3.87 -26.53 -25.27
CA GLN A 17 4.87 -25.85 -24.45
C GLN A 17 4.30 -24.47 -24.16
N LEU A 18 4.01 -24.18 -22.91
CA LEU A 18 3.91 -22.83 -22.39
C LEU A 18 5.20 -22.16 -22.84
N ASP A 19 5.12 -21.29 -23.87
CA ASP A 19 6.25 -20.47 -24.25
C ASP A 19 6.69 -19.73 -22.98
N GLU A 20 7.83 -20.14 -22.44
CA GLU A 20 8.48 -19.48 -21.30
C GLU A 20 8.53 -18.00 -21.67
N LEU A 21 8.17 -17.17 -20.73
CA LEU A 21 8.13 -15.72 -20.86
C LEU A 21 9.55 -15.25 -21.21
N VAL A 22 9.84 -15.10 -22.50
CA VAL A 22 11.18 -14.73 -22.95
C VAL A 22 11.42 -13.27 -22.63
N VAL A 23 12.33 -13.03 -21.69
CA VAL A 23 12.81 -11.69 -21.33
C VAL A 23 13.51 -11.06 -22.55
N THR A 24 12.82 -10.17 -23.28
CA THR A 24 13.23 -9.72 -24.62
C THR A 24 13.96 -8.39 -24.65
N GLY A 25 14.13 -7.67 -23.57
CA GLY A 25 14.74 -6.32 -23.58
C GLY A 25 13.98 -5.27 -24.44
N SER A 26 12.76 -5.60 -24.88
CA SER A 26 11.89 -4.79 -25.73
C SER A 26 10.53 -4.60 -25.07
N ILE A 27 10.03 -3.36 -24.97
CA ILE A 27 8.70 -3.07 -24.45
C ILE A 27 7.63 -3.87 -25.21
N VAL A 28 7.70 -3.85 -26.54
CA VAL A 28 6.73 -4.53 -27.40
C VAL A 28 6.82 -6.05 -27.29
N GLY A 29 8.03 -6.59 -27.15
CA GLY A 29 8.26 -8.01 -26.93
C GLY A 29 7.61 -8.51 -25.63
N SER A 30 7.87 -7.82 -24.53
CA SER A 30 7.30 -8.12 -23.22
C SER A 30 5.78 -7.95 -23.19
N GLN A 31 5.25 -6.91 -23.85
CA GLN A 31 3.80 -6.72 -23.99
C GLN A 31 3.16 -7.89 -24.77
N ARG A 32 3.80 -8.36 -25.86
CA ARG A 32 3.31 -9.49 -26.64
C ARG A 32 3.25 -10.76 -25.79
N ALA A 33 4.30 -11.07 -25.02
CA ALA A 33 4.33 -12.21 -24.14
C ALA A 33 3.21 -12.13 -23.08
N ALA A 34 3.05 -10.98 -22.43
CA ALA A 34 1.98 -10.75 -21.47
C ALA A 34 0.57 -10.90 -22.07
N LEU A 35 0.34 -10.42 -23.31
CA LEU A 35 -0.93 -10.58 -24.00
C LEU A 35 -1.20 -12.02 -24.43
N VAL A 36 -0.19 -12.81 -24.79
CA VAL A 36 -0.33 -14.25 -25.06
C VAL A 36 -0.74 -14.98 -23.79
N GLU A 37 -0.11 -14.68 -22.66
CA GLU A 37 -0.47 -15.25 -21.38
C GLU A 37 -1.90 -14.87 -20.97
N GLN A 38 -2.26 -13.56 -21.04
CA GLN A 38 -3.62 -13.10 -20.76
C GLN A 38 -4.65 -13.79 -21.65
N ARG A 39 -4.37 -13.96 -22.95
CA ARG A 39 -5.26 -14.61 -23.88
C ARG A 39 -5.50 -16.08 -23.54
N ASN A 40 -4.45 -16.80 -23.13
CA ASN A 40 -4.49 -18.22 -22.79
C ASN A 40 -5.08 -18.50 -21.41
N ALA A 41 -5.12 -17.51 -20.53
CA ALA A 41 -5.65 -17.64 -19.19
C ALA A 41 -7.11 -18.12 -19.17
N GLU A 42 -7.44 -18.92 -18.16
CA GLU A 42 -8.75 -19.53 -17.94
C GLU A 42 -9.74 -18.57 -17.27
N ASN A 43 -9.24 -17.56 -16.59
CA ASN A 43 -10.00 -16.55 -15.87
C ASN A 43 -9.78 -15.16 -16.47
N LEU A 44 -10.34 -14.13 -15.83
CA LEU A 44 -10.09 -12.74 -16.19
C LEU A 44 -8.82 -12.26 -15.48
N VAL A 45 -7.71 -12.16 -16.22
CA VAL A 45 -6.40 -11.74 -15.71
C VAL A 45 -5.82 -10.62 -16.57
N SER A 46 -5.05 -9.72 -15.95
CA SER A 46 -4.16 -8.77 -16.61
C SER A 46 -2.73 -9.05 -16.20
N VAL A 47 -1.80 -9.06 -17.16
CA VAL A 47 -0.38 -9.43 -16.95
C VAL A 47 0.52 -8.29 -17.39
N ILE A 48 1.57 -8.02 -16.61
CA ILE A 48 2.71 -7.17 -17.00
C ILE A 48 3.98 -8.01 -16.89
N ALA A 49 4.76 -8.12 -17.97
CA ALA A 49 6.01 -8.87 -17.98
C ALA A 49 7.20 -8.02 -17.52
N ALA A 50 8.25 -8.69 -17.03
CA ALA A 50 9.42 -8.13 -16.36
C ALA A 50 10.15 -7.01 -17.09
N ASP A 51 10.41 -7.18 -18.39
CA ASP A 51 11.14 -6.17 -19.16
C ASP A 51 10.38 -4.85 -19.23
N THR A 52 9.04 -4.93 -19.16
CA THR A 52 8.19 -3.76 -19.02
C THR A 52 8.34 -3.16 -17.63
N VAL A 53 8.38 -3.97 -16.56
CA VAL A 53 8.54 -3.55 -15.16
C VAL A 53 9.89 -2.84 -14.95
N GLY A 54 11.00 -3.39 -15.46
CA GLY A 54 12.33 -2.79 -15.30
C GLY A 54 12.68 -1.69 -16.30
N GLN A 55 11.82 -1.39 -17.28
CA GLN A 55 12.05 -0.34 -18.29
C GLN A 55 11.30 0.97 -17.99
N PHE A 56 10.56 1.03 -16.92
CA PHE A 56 9.86 2.22 -16.46
C PHE A 56 10.57 2.86 -15.27
N PRO A 57 10.23 4.11 -14.96
CA PRO A 57 10.71 4.77 -13.75
C PRO A 57 10.08 4.20 -12.48
N ASP A 58 9.61 2.95 -12.54
CA ASP A 58 8.94 2.28 -11.44
C ASP A 58 9.95 1.82 -10.41
N GLN A 59 9.91 2.43 -9.27
CA GLN A 59 10.80 2.10 -8.16
C GLN A 59 10.33 0.87 -7.38
N ASN A 60 9.00 0.64 -7.38
CA ASN A 60 8.38 -0.49 -6.70
C ASN A 60 7.26 -1.12 -7.53
N SER A 61 6.76 -2.22 -7.04
CA SER A 61 5.72 -2.99 -7.72
C SER A 61 4.36 -2.30 -7.79
N ALA A 62 4.02 -1.36 -6.87
CA ALA A 62 2.79 -0.58 -6.95
C ALA A 62 2.77 0.35 -8.16
N ALA A 63 3.87 1.07 -8.41
CA ALA A 63 4.00 1.96 -9.56
C ALA A 63 3.84 1.19 -10.88
N ALA A 64 4.40 -0.02 -10.98
CA ALA A 64 4.24 -0.89 -12.14
C ALA A 64 2.78 -1.34 -12.32
N LEU A 65 2.10 -1.76 -11.25
CA LEU A 65 0.70 -2.21 -11.26
C LEU A 65 -0.29 -1.10 -11.63
N ALA A 66 0.02 0.17 -11.37
CA ALA A 66 -0.83 1.30 -11.73
C ALA A 66 -1.14 1.41 -13.23
N ARG A 67 -0.40 0.71 -14.10
CA ARG A 67 -0.63 0.67 -15.55
C ARG A 67 -1.69 -0.32 -15.98
N ILE A 68 -2.06 -1.24 -15.10
CA ILE A 68 -3.13 -2.21 -15.35
C ILE A 68 -4.48 -1.48 -15.30
N PRO A 69 -5.42 -1.80 -16.20
CA PRO A 69 -6.77 -1.24 -16.16
C PRO A 69 -7.42 -1.45 -14.78
N SER A 70 -8.05 -0.40 -14.26
CA SER A 70 -8.71 -0.35 -12.95
C SER A 70 -7.81 -0.46 -11.72
N VAL A 71 -6.51 -0.31 -11.86
CA VAL A 71 -5.59 -0.22 -10.72
C VAL A 71 -5.25 1.25 -10.47
N ALA A 72 -5.52 1.73 -9.26
CA ALA A 72 -5.06 3.02 -8.75
C ALA A 72 -4.04 2.79 -7.63
N VAL A 73 -3.23 3.80 -7.36
CA VAL A 73 -2.20 3.78 -6.31
C VAL A 73 -2.61 4.71 -5.18
N GLN A 74 -2.40 4.26 -3.96
CA GLN A 74 -2.44 5.10 -2.77
C GLN A 74 -1.02 5.49 -2.41
N ARG A 75 -0.78 6.80 -2.30
CA ARG A 75 0.54 7.37 -1.99
C ARG A 75 0.58 7.90 -0.57
N ASP A 76 1.78 7.87 0.01
CA ASP A 76 2.13 8.52 1.25
C ASP A 76 3.38 9.35 1.02
N GLN A 77 3.29 10.67 1.19
CA GLN A 77 4.35 11.62 0.85
C GLN A 77 5.02 11.29 -0.52
N GLY A 78 4.16 11.07 -1.54
CA GLY A 78 4.57 10.74 -2.90
C GLY A 78 5.13 9.33 -3.12
N GLN A 79 5.25 8.49 -2.10
CA GLN A 79 5.64 7.09 -2.22
C GLN A 79 4.42 6.22 -2.53
N GLU A 80 4.46 5.47 -3.62
CA GLU A 80 3.45 4.48 -3.96
C GLU A 80 3.52 3.33 -2.95
N ARG A 81 2.53 3.23 -2.06
CA ARG A 81 2.52 2.28 -0.93
C ARG A 81 1.57 1.12 -1.14
N TYR A 82 0.32 1.42 -1.49
CA TYR A 82 -0.73 0.43 -1.70
C TYR A 82 -1.36 0.56 -3.08
N ILE A 83 -2.00 -0.52 -3.53
CA ILE A 83 -2.84 -0.50 -4.73
C ILE A 83 -4.31 -0.64 -4.35
N GLN A 84 -5.16 -0.07 -5.19
CA GLN A 84 -6.60 -0.20 -5.12
C GLN A 84 -7.09 -0.71 -6.46
N VAL A 85 -7.53 -1.97 -6.52
CA VAL A 85 -8.08 -2.56 -7.73
C VAL A 85 -9.57 -2.24 -7.78
N ARG A 86 -10.04 -1.73 -8.92
CA ARG A 86 -11.46 -1.35 -9.10
C ARG A 86 -11.93 -0.32 -8.07
N GLY A 87 -11.04 0.57 -7.63
CA GLY A 87 -11.34 1.59 -6.63
C GLY A 87 -11.80 1.06 -5.27
N ALA A 88 -11.61 -0.23 -5.01
CA ALA A 88 -12.02 -0.86 -3.77
C ALA A 88 -11.03 -0.60 -2.64
N PRO A 89 -11.43 -0.73 -1.37
CA PRO A 89 -10.50 -0.73 -0.24
C PRO A 89 -9.35 -1.71 -0.46
N ASN A 90 -8.11 -1.32 -0.12
CA ASN A 90 -6.91 -2.14 -0.34
C ASN A 90 -7.01 -3.53 0.29
N ARG A 91 -7.70 -3.70 1.44
CA ARG A 91 -7.96 -4.98 2.11
C ARG A 91 -8.78 -5.98 1.27
N TRP A 92 -9.44 -5.53 0.18
CA TRP A 92 -10.22 -6.38 -0.72
C TRP A 92 -9.39 -6.99 -1.86
N THR A 93 -8.11 -6.67 -1.90
CA THR A 93 -7.14 -7.23 -2.84
C THR A 93 -6.15 -8.09 -2.08
N SER A 94 -6.09 -9.38 -2.39
CA SER A 94 -5.06 -10.27 -1.83
C SER A 94 -3.80 -10.25 -2.69
N VAL A 95 -2.67 -10.55 -2.07
CA VAL A 95 -1.37 -10.61 -2.72
C VAL A 95 -0.75 -11.99 -2.53
N SER A 96 -0.08 -12.48 -3.54
CA SER A 96 0.75 -13.67 -3.48
C SER A 96 2.10 -13.43 -4.13
N ILE A 97 3.11 -14.17 -3.70
CA ILE A 97 4.43 -14.22 -4.32
C ILE A 97 4.68 -15.67 -4.76
N ASP A 98 4.92 -15.86 -6.05
CA ASP A 98 5.02 -17.20 -6.68
C ASP A 98 3.84 -18.14 -6.29
N GLY A 99 2.63 -17.58 -6.19
CA GLY A 99 1.39 -18.30 -5.87
C GLY A 99 1.11 -18.54 -4.38
N ILE A 100 2.03 -18.23 -3.48
CA ILE A 100 1.86 -18.33 -2.02
C ILE A 100 1.32 -17.02 -1.47
N ASN A 101 0.30 -17.06 -0.62
CA ASN A 101 -0.29 -15.87 0.00
C ASN A 101 0.74 -15.09 0.82
N ALA A 102 0.88 -13.81 0.53
CA ALA A 102 1.69 -12.86 1.27
C ALA A 102 0.77 -11.86 1.96
N ILE A 103 0.64 -11.96 3.28
CA ILE A 103 -0.13 -11.02 4.07
C ILE A 103 0.82 -9.99 4.65
N GLY A 104 0.52 -8.72 4.38
CA GLY A 104 1.28 -7.60 4.91
C GLY A 104 0.95 -7.32 6.38
N VAL A 105 1.85 -6.64 7.04
CA VAL A 105 1.62 -5.90 8.27
C VAL A 105 2.10 -4.48 8.05
N ASP A 106 1.36 -3.49 8.55
CA ASP A 106 1.69 -2.08 8.29
C ASP A 106 1.90 -1.26 9.57
N GLU A 107 2.29 -0.01 9.38
CA GLU A 107 2.43 0.97 10.46
C GLU A 107 1.11 1.16 11.21
N GLY A 108 1.21 1.32 12.51
CA GLY A 108 0.11 1.77 13.35
C GLY A 108 -0.92 0.72 13.70
N GLY A 109 -0.75 -0.56 13.35
CA GLY A 109 -1.63 -1.52 13.96
C GLY A 109 -2.03 -2.76 13.21
N GLY A 110 -1.23 -3.19 12.26
CA GLY A 110 -1.41 -4.51 11.69
C GLY A 110 -2.60 -4.62 10.76
N GLN A 111 -2.69 -3.79 9.74
CA GLN A 111 -3.56 -4.05 8.60
C GLN A 111 -3.06 -5.27 7.84
N ARG A 112 -3.97 -5.99 7.16
CA ARG A 112 -3.61 -7.12 6.28
C ARG A 112 -3.16 -6.67 4.90
N ALA A 113 -3.21 -5.37 4.60
CA ALA A 113 -2.83 -4.84 3.30
C ALA A 113 -1.33 -5.02 3.05
N PHE A 114 -0.98 -5.56 1.89
CA PHE A 114 0.41 -5.78 1.49
C PHE A 114 1.07 -4.46 1.08
N ARG A 115 2.26 -4.20 1.59
CA ARG A 115 3.06 -3.02 1.27
C ARG A 115 3.92 -3.26 0.04
N PHE A 116 3.51 -2.68 -1.07
CA PHE A 116 4.21 -2.83 -2.36
C PHE A 116 5.50 -1.99 -2.44
N ASP A 117 5.64 -0.96 -1.62
CA ASP A 117 6.86 -0.15 -1.51
C ASP A 117 8.06 -0.93 -0.97
N ALA A 118 7.80 -2.01 -0.20
CA ALA A 118 8.84 -2.92 0.24
C ALA A 118 9.36 -3.86 -0.86
N VAL A 119 8.66 -3.98 -2.02
CA VAL A 119 9.04 -4.94 -3.07
C VAL A 119 9.57 -4.22 -4.30
N PRO A 120 10.91 -4.20 -4.52
CA PRO A 120 11.52 -3.62 -5.71
C PRO A 120 11.04 -4.31 -6.98
N ALA A 121 10.62 -3.52 -7.97
CA ALA A 121 10.11 -4.06 -9.23
C ALA A 121 11.16 -4.88 -10.01
N VAL A 122 12.44 -4.57 -9.85
CA VAL A 122 13.56 -5.17 -10.61
C VAL A 122 13.84 -6.64 -10.30
N ILE A 123 13.37 -7.16 -9.15
CA ILE A 123 13.54 -8.58 -8.77
C ILE A 123 12.38 -9.48 -9.25
N LEU A 124 11.35 -8.90 -9.87
CA LEU A 124 10.16 -9.59 -10.32
C LEU A 124 10.23 -9.88 -11.82
N SER A 125 9.74 -11.06 -12.23
CA SER A 125 9.63 -11.50 -13.62
C SER A 125 8.30 -11.14 -14.27
N ALA A 126 7.22 -11.08 -13.49
CA ALA A 126 5.90 -10.65 -13.94
C ALA A 126 5.02 -10.20 -12.76
N LEU A 127 3.98 -9.43 -13.11
CA LEU A 127 2.91 -9.02 -12.23
C LEU A 127 1.59 -9.45 -12.85
N GLU A 128 0.77 -10.19 -12.10
CA GLU A 128 -0.52 -10.69 -12.55
C GLU A 128 -1.63 -10.14 -11.66
N VAL A 129 -2.72 -9.65 -12.25
CA VAL A 129 -3.92 -9.23 -11.53
C VAL A 129 -5.09 -10.09 -11.96
N ASN A 130 -5.43 -11.08 -11.15
CA ASN A 130 -6.56 -11.96 -11.34
C ASN A 130 -7.83 -11.27 -10.86
N LYS A 131 -8.69 -10.84 -11.77
CA LYS A 131 -9.94 -10.09 -11.51
C LYS A 131 -11.15 -11.00 -11.31
N SER A 132 -11.04 -12.29 -11.64
CA SER A 132 -11.98 -13.35 -11.26
C SER A 132 -11.21 -14.53 -10.69
N LEU A 133 -11.81 -15.23 -9.71
CA LEU A 133 -11.16 -16.33 -9.02
C LEU A 133 -11.53 -17.68 -9.66
N THR A 134 -10.57 -18.58 -9.73
CA THR A 134 -10.74 -20.01 -9.97
C THR A 134 -10.60 -20.77 -8.64
N PRO A 135 -11.10 -22.00 -8.50
CA PRO A 135 -11.10 -22.72 -7.22
C PRO A 135 -9.72 -23.00 -6.61
N ASP A 136 -8.66 -23.06 -7.43
CA ASP A 136 -7.26 -23.25 -7.02
C ASP A 136 -6.63 -22.02 -6.39
N LEU A 137 -7.22 -20.84 -6.62
CA LEU A 137 -6.80 -19.60 -6.01
C LEU A 137 -7.40 -19.46 -4.61
N SER A 138 -6.70 -18.77 -3.69
CA SER A 138 -7.25 -18.43 -2.39
C SER A 138 -8.52 -17.60 -2.55
N ALA A 139 -9.53 -17.90 -1.72
CA ALA A 139 -10.77 -17.13 -1.69
C ALA A 139 -10.62 -15.75 -1.02
N GLU A 140 -9.48 -15.45 -0.42
CA GLU A 140 -9.22 -14.18 0.30
C GLU A 140 -9.01 -13.01 -0.68
N ALA A 141 -10.02 -12.74 -1.49
CA ALA A 141 -10.10 -11.59 -2.39
C ALA A 141 -11.56 -11.25 -2.72
N ILE A 142 -11.93 -9.98 -2.66
CA ILE A 142 -13.25 -9.49 -3.07
C ILE A 142 -13.21 -8.97 -4.51
N VAL A 143 -12.17 -8.24 -4.88
CA VAL A 143 -12.08 -7.59 -6.20
C VAL A 143 -10.99 -8.16 -7.09
N ALA A 144 -9.85 -8.55 -6.53
CA ALA A 144 -8.75 -9.14 -7.28
C ALA A 144 -7.73 -9.85 -6.39
N ARG A 145 -6.96 -10.75 -7.00
CA ARG A 145 -5.73 -11.31 -6.44
C ARG A 145 -4.55 -10.89 -7.30
N VAL A 146 -3.54 -10.29 -6.69
CA VAL A 146 -2.27 -9.94 -7.34
C VAL A 146 -1.25 -11.02 -7.07
N ASN A 147 -0.57 -11.51 -8.11
CA ASN A 147 0.53 -12.46 -7.98
C ASN A 147 1.82 -11.80 -8.49
N LEU A 148 2.81 -11.71 -7.62
CA LEU A 148 4.16 -11.23 -7.92
C LEU A 148 5.02 -12.44 -8.25
N ARG A 149 5.45 -12.59 -9.51
CA ARG A 149 6.31 -13.69 -9.93
C ARG A 149 7.77 -13.29 -9.87
N THR A 150 8.60 -14.13 -9.26
CA THR A 150 10.05 -13.96 -9.24
C THR A 150 10.71 -14.65 -10.43
N PHE A 151 11.95 -14.28 -10.75
CA PHE A 151 12.72 -14.92 -11.82
C PHE A 151 13.07 -16.38 -11.50
N SER A 152 13.20 -17.21 -12.57
CA SER A 152 13.78 -18.55 -12.55
C SER A 152 15.18 -18.53 -13.16
N PRO A 153 16.12 -19.38 -12.71
CA PRO A 153 17.41 -19.53 -13.38
C PRO A 153 17.30 -20.06 -14.81
N PHE A 154 16.17 -20.70 -15.17
CA PHE A 154 15.92 -21.23 -16.50
C PHE A 154 15.21 -20.27 -17.45
N ASP A 155 14.87 -19.04 -17.01
CA ASP A 155 14.31 -18.00 -17.90
C ASP A 155 15.27 -17.64 -19.04
N LYS A 156 16.57 -17.90 -18.86
CA LYS A 156 17.60 -17.77 -19.92
C LYS A 156 18.63 -18.89 -19.81
N ALA A 157 18.83 -19.61 -20.90
CA ALA A 157 19.80 -20.71 -20.95
C ALA A 157 21.26 -20.20 -20.83
N GLY A 158 22.09 -20.96 -20.12
CA GLY A 158 23.49 -20.63 -19.89
C GLY A 158 23.69 -19.53 -18.85
N PHE A 159 24.77 -18.77 -18.97
CA PHE A 159 25.06 -17.66 -18.08
C PHE A 159 24.43 -16.35 -18.57
N ALA A 160 23.70 -15.68 -17.70
CA ALA A 160 23.15 -14.36 -17.94
C ALA A 160 23.49 -13.42 -16.79
N LEU A 161 23.83 -12.17 -17.13
CA LEU A 161 24.12 -11.10 -16.16
C LEU A 161 23.44 -9.82 -16.64
N SER A 162 22.68 -9.18 -15.75
CA SER A 162 22.10 -7.87 -16.04
C SER A 162 22.17 -6.99 -14.79
N GLY A 163 22.19 -5.69 -15.00
CA GLY A 163 22.15 -4.73 -13.90
C GLY A 163 21.96 -3.32 -14.38
N ASP A 164 21.62 -2.45 -13.45
CA ASP A 164 21.50 -1.01 -13.67
C ASP A 164 22.10 -0.22 -12.51
N VAL A 165 22.58 0.96 -12.86
CA VAL A 165 23.08 1.97 -11.93
C VAL A 165 22.48 3.30 -12.32
N GLY A 166 21.81 3.97 -11.37
CA GLY A 166 21.17 5.26 -11.57
C GLY A 166 21.52 6.25 -10.48
N LEU A 167 21.66 7.51 -10.85
CA LEU A 167 21.80 8.65 -9.94
C LEU A 167 20.78 9.71 -10.30
N GLY A 168 20.23 10.37 -9.31
CA GLY A 168 19.15 11.33 -9.51
C GLY A 168 19.07 12.41 -8.45
N GLU A 169 18.12 13.30 -8.64
CA GLU A 169 17.89 14.46 -7.78
C GLU A 169 16.38 14.73 -7.64
N MET A 170 15.99 15.23 -6.47
CA MET A 170 14.65 15.78 -6.20
C MET A 170 14.66 17.28 -6.45
N ASP A 171 13.64 17.80 -7.14
CA ASP A 171 13.51 19.23 -7.43
C ASP A 171 13.26 20.03 -6.14
N LEU A 172 12.35 19.57 -5.28
CA LEU A 172 12.16 20.18 -3.96
C LEU A 172 13.26 19.74 -2.98
N GLY A 173 14.09 20.67 -2.57
CA GLY A 173 15.15 20.47 -1.57
C GLY A 173 16.47 19.91 -2.10
N GLY A 174 16.56 19.52 -3.40
CA GLY A 174 17.79 19.06 -4.01
C GLY A 174 18.31 17.72 -3.46
N GLY A 175 17.40 16.87 -2.93
CA GLY A 175 17.77 15.57 -2.35
C GLY A 175 18.27 14.57 -3.39
N GLN A 176 19.26 13.79 -3.04
CA GLN A 176 19.90 12.83 -3.94
C GLN A 176 19.10 11.53 -4.03
N GLN A 177 19.20 10.87 -5.18
CA GLN A 177 18.66 9.54 -5.42
C GLN A 177 19.74 8.64 -5.97
N GLU A 178 19.76 7.39 -5.53
CA GLU A 178 20.64 6.36 -6.09
C GLU A 178 19.91 5.02 -6.23
N GLN A 179 20.26 4.30 -7.29
CA GLN A 179 19.72 2.99 -7.59
C GLN A 179 20.82 2.07 -8.08
N TYR A 180 20.87 0.86 -7.53
CA TYR A 180 21.75 -0.21 -7.95
C TYR A 180 20.97 -1.51 -8.02
N ALA A 181 21.03 -2.21 -9.15
CA ALA A 181 20.43 -3.53 -9.25
C ALA A 181 21.34 -4.45 -10.06
N MET A 182 21.38 -5.71 -9.66
CA MET A 182 22.14 -6.74 -10.37
C MET A 182 21.38 -8.07 -10.29
N ARG A 183 21.35 -8.79 -11.40
CA ARG A 183 20.86 -10.17 -11.48
C ARG A 183 21.85 -11.00 -12.28
N ALA A 184 22.30 -12.11 -11.68
CA ALA A 184 23.11 -13.13 -12.31
C ALA A 184 22.37 -14.47 -12.27
N SER A 185 22.31 -15.18 -13.39
CA SER A 185 21.76 -16.52 -13.45
C SER A 185 22.65 -17.43 -14.29
N TRP A 186 22.60 -18.71 -13.97
CA TRP A 186 23.21 -19.74 -14.77
C TRP A 186 22.31 -20.97 -14.79
N SER A 187 22.11 -21.55 -15.96
CA SER A 187 21.44 -22.83 -16.11
C SER A 187 22.20 -23.74 -17.07
N GLY A 188 22.40 -24.97 -16.66
CA GLY A 188 22.79 -26.09 -17.52
C GLY A 188 21.58 -26.93 -17.86
N ASP A 189 21.82 -28.19 -18.31
CA ASP A 189 20.74 -29.09 -18.74
C ASP A 189 19.79 -29.45 -17.58
N GLN A 190 20.31 -29.63 -16.37
CA GLN A 190 19.54 -30.11 -15.21
C GLN A 190 19.56 -29.21 -14.00
N PHE A 191 20.46 -28.25 -13.92
CA PHE A 191 20.68 -27.45 -12.74
C PHE A 191 20.78 -25.97 -13.07
N GLY A 192 20.13 -25.16 -12.28
CA GLY A 192 20.18 -23.72 -12.42
C GLY A 192 20.28 -22.99 -11.09
N VAL A 193 20.93 -21.83 -11.10
CA VAL A 193 21.10 -20.93 -9.95
C VAL A 193 20.81 -19.49 -10.38
N ILE A 194 20.13 -18.74 -9.53
CA ILE A 194 19.90 -17.31 -9.70
C ILE A 194 20.23 -16.56 -8.43
N LEU A 195 20.85 -15.40 -8.60
CA LEU A 195 21.09 -14.42 -7.54
C LEU A 195 20.71 -13.04 -8.08
N ALA A 196 19.86 -12.32 -7.36
CA ALA A 196 19.56 -10.93 -7.67
C ALA A 196 19.59 -10.08 -6.40
N GLY A 197 19.94 -8.81 -6.56
CA GLY A 197 19.92 -7.83 -5.49
C GLY A 197 19.64 -6.44 -6.04
N SER A 198 18.98 -5.63 -5.23
CA SER A 198 18.69 -4.23 -5.55
C SER A 198 18.77 -3.36 -4.31
N HIS A 199 19.21 -2.14 -4.52
CA HIS A 199 19.19 -1.05 -3.56
C HIS A 199 18.68 0.21 -4.24
N TYR A 200 17.77 0.89 -3.59
CA TYR A 200 17.31 2.22 -3.96
C TYR A 200 17.30 3.10 -2.71
N SER A 201 17.82 4.32 -2.82
CA SER A 201 17.77 5.33 -1.77
C SER A 201 17.33 6.66 -2.34
N ARG A 202 16.58 7.42 -1.54
CA ARG A 202 16.08 8.75 -1.90
C ARG A 202 16.05 9.67 -0.69
N GLU A 203 16.72 10.80 -0.79
CA GLU A 203 16.55 11.93 0.11
C GLU A 203 15.42 12.82 -0.44
N GLN A 204 14.50 13.25 0.42
CA GLN A 204 13.34 14.03 0.01
C GLN A 204 12.99 15.09 1.05
N VAL A 205 12.53 16.23 0.58
CA VAL A 205 11.81 17.21 1.38
C VAL A 205 10.33 17.14 1.00
N THR A 206 9.45 17.16 2.02
CA THR A 206 8.00 17.30 1.83
C THR A 206 7.53 18.53 2.58
N ASP A 207 6.88 19.46 1.89
CA ASP A 207 6.22 20.61 2.48
C ASP A 207 4.74 20.27 2.69
N ASN A 208 4.27 20.37 3.94
CA ASN A 208 2.92 19.94 4.30
C ASN A 208 2.25 20.98 5.19
N ARG A 209 0.94 21.14 5.03
CA ARG A 209 0.07 21.98 5.86
C ARG A 209 -1.18 21.24 6.22
N GLU A 210 -1.58 21.34 7.49
CA GLU A 210 -2.83 20.76 7.95
C GLU A 210 -3.70 21.81 8.62
N PHE A 211 -5.00 21.58 8.57
CA PHE A 211 -6.00 22.49 9.06
C PHE A 211 -7.07 21.76 9.86
N ALA A 212 -7.64 22.46 10.83
CA ALA A 212 -8.90 22.06 11.45
C ALA A 212 -9.83 23.26 11.51
N TYR A 213 -11.14 23.02 11.47
CA TYR A 213 -12.16 24.08 11.38
C TYR A 213 -13.24 23.94 12.44
N ASP A 214 -13.91 25.05 12.71
CA ASP A 214 -15.22 25.11 13.34
C ASP A 214 -16.14 26.02 12.50
N ALA A 215 -17.36 26.29 12.97
CA ALA A 215 -18.33 27.10 12.25
C ALA A 215 -17.88 28.58 12.01
N VAL A 216 -16.83 29.05 12.68
CA VAL A 216 -16.31 30.42 12.53
C VAL A 216 -15.18 30.45 11.47
N GLY A 217 -14.34 29.44 11.41
CA GLY A 217 -13.18 29.36 10.51
C GLY A 217 -12.09 28.43 11.01
N PRO A 218 -10.84 28.54 10.51
CA PRO A 218 -9.77 27.64 10.92
C PRO A 218 -9.47 27.76 12.41
N THR A 219 -9.51 26.66 13.12
CA THR A 219 -9.14 26.54 14.55
C THR A 219 -7.66 26.29 14.73
N ILE A 220 -7.08 25.55 13.80
CA ILE A 220 -5.67 25.17 13.75
C ILE A 220 -5.15 25.48 12.35
N LEU A 221 -3.92 25.99 12.30
CA LEU A 221 -3.05 25.96 11.13
C LEU A 221 -1.75 25.29 11.57
N ASP A 222 -1.44 24.19 10.97
CA ASP A 222 -0.25 23.38 11.20
C ASP A 222 0.65 23.47 9.97
N ILE A 223 1.89 23.83 10.16
CA ILE A 223 2.91 23.87 9.09
C ILE A 223 3.99 22.87 9.43
N ARG A 224 4.34 22.03 8.45
CA ARG A 224 5.30 20.95 8.60
C ARG A 224 6.31 20.96 7.46
N SER A 225 7.52 20.56 7.78
CA SER A 225 8.53 20.16 6.80
C SER A 225 9.09 18.82 7.22
N TYR A 226 9.04 17.90 6.31
CA TYR A 226 9.65 16.59 6.46
C TYR A 226 10.94 16.52 5.66
N ARG A 227 11.97 15.94 6.24
CA ARG A 227 13.21 15.56 5.57
C ARG A 227 13.37 14.06 5.73
N LEU A 228 13.22 13.36 4.62
CA LEU A 228 13.13 11.90 4.58
C LEU A 228 14.38 11.31 3.95
N VAL A 229 14.78 10.12 4.42
CA VAL A 229 15.65 9.21 3.69
C VAL A 229 14.90 7.88 3.57
N ARG A 230 14.48 7.56 2.36
CA ARG A 230 13.76 6.31 2.06
C ARG A 230 14.66 5.36 1.32
N GLU A 231 14.75 4.13 1.82
CA GLU A 231 15.52 3.06 1.24
C GLU A 231 14.64 1.85 0.94
N SER A 232 14.88 1.21 -0.21
CA SER A 232 14.26 -0.07 -0.55
C SER A 232 15.36 -1.06 -0.97
N ASN A 233 15.41 -2.20 -0.30
CA ASN A 233 16.39 -3.26 -0.53
C ASN A 233 15.66 -4.54 -0.95
N GLY A 234 16.22 -5.26 -1.93
CA GLY A 234 15.71 -6.55 -2.36
C GLY A 234 16.82 -7.56 -2.60
N GLY A 235 16.57 -8.81 -2.25
CA GLY A 235 17.47 -9.91 -2.52
C GLY A 235 16.68 -11.17 -2.91
N LEU A 236 17.08 -11.82 -3.99
CA LEU A 236 16.54 -13.11 -4.44
C LEU A 236 17.69 -14.08 -4.62
N PHE A 237 17.59 -15.25 -4.01
CA PHE A 237 18.43 -16.41 -4.30
C PHE A 237 17.54 -17.61 -4.63
N GLY A 238 17.87 -18.32 -5.70
CA GLY A 238 17.13 -19.50 -6.11
C GLY A 238 18.03 -20.57 -6.69
N VAL A 239 17.72 -21.82 -6.39
CA VAL A 239 18.31 -23.00 -7.02
C VAL A 239 17.19 -23.85 -7.57
N GLU A 240 17.42 -24.43 -8.74
CA GLU A 240 16.44 -25.29 -9.41
C GLU A 240 17.14 -26.51 -10.00
N PHE A 241 16.54 -27.68 -9.82
CA PHE A 241 17.02 -28.96 -10.33
C PHE A 241 15.94 -29.63 -11.15
N ARG A 242 16.24 -29.87 -12.43
CA ARG A 242 15.40 -30.59 -13.40
C ARG A 242 16.10 -31.87 -13.81
N PRO A 243 15.93 -32.96 -13.07
CA PRO A 243 16.60 -34.26 -13.41
C PRO A 243 16.23 -34.78 -14.79
N ASN A 244 15.05 -34.44 -15.26
CA ASN A 244 14.50 -34.69 -16.60
C ASN A 244 13.33 -33.70 -16.84
N ASP A 245 12.65 -33.81 -17.98
CA ASP A 245 11.54 -32.94 -18.38
C ASP A 245 10.28 -33.13 -17.49
N ASP A 246 10.14 -34.27 -16.80
CA ASP A 246 8.99 -34.60 -15.97
C ASP A 246 9.10 -34.08 -14.53
N HIS A 247 10.28 -33.67 -14.10
CA HIS A 247 10.54 -33.36 -12.69
C HIS A 247 11.33 -32.06 -12.53
N ARG A 248 10.78 -31.20 -11.71
CA ARG A 248 11.41 -29.95 -11.26
C ARG A 248 11.39 -29.87 -9.74
N LEU A 249 12.51 -29.57 -9.12
CA LEU A 249 12.65 -29.25 -7.69
C LEU A 249 13.30 -27.87 -7.58
N PHE A 250 12.85 -27.06 -6.65
CA PHE A 250 13.45 -25.76 -6.44
C PHE A 250 13.42 -25.32 -4.98
N ALA A 251 14.37 -24.48 -4.63
CA ALA A 251 14.37 -23.71 -3.38
C ALA A 251 14.64 -22.26 -3.72
N LYS A 252 13.84 -21.36 -3.15
CA LYS A 252 13.95 -19.91 -3.32
C LYS A 252 13.90 -19.21 -1.97
N THR A 253 14.71 -18.18 -1.79
CA THR A 253 14.56 -17.21 -0.71
C THR A 253 14.48 -15.80 -1.29
N LEU A 254 13.52 -15.04 -0.83
CA LEU A 254 13.29 -13.64 -1.18
C LEU A 254 13.31 -12.82 0.11
N TYR A 255 14.16 -11.81 0.15
CA TYR A 255 14.16 -10.78 1.19
C TYR A 255 13.86 -9.43 0.58
N THR A 256 12.93 -8.69 1.17
CA THR A 256 12.61 -7.32 0.77
C THR A 256 12.47 -6.44 2.00
N GLU A 257 12.94 -5.20 1.90
CA GLU A 257 12.94 -4.26 3.01
C GLU A 257 12.68 -2.86 2.51
N PHE A 258 11.87 -2.12 3.24
CA PHE A 258 11.66 -0.69 3.12
C PHE A 258 12.01 -0.02 4.44
N LYS A 259 12.81 1.03 4.38
CA LYS A 259 13.16 1.89 5.52
C LYS A 259 12.82 3.32 5.20
N ASP A 260 12.28 4.03 6.18
CA ASP A 260 12.03 5.46 6.14
C ASP A 260 12.57 6.09 7.42
N ASN A 261 13.61 6.93 7.29
CA ASN A 261 14.06 7.80 8.35
C ASN A 261 13.47 9.19 8.12
N GLU A 262 12.58 9.60 9.01
CA GLU A 262 11.80 10.82 8.90
C GLU A 262 12.17 11.84 9.97
N GLN A 263 12.73 12.97 9.58
CA GLN A 263 12.87 14.14 10.43
C GLN A 263 11.70 15.09 10.16
N ARG A 264 10.93 15.41 11.20
CA ARG A 264 9.81 16.34 11.09
C ARG A 264 10.03 17.55 11.97
N ASP A 265 9.92 18.72 11.35
CA ASP A 265 9.77 19.99 12.00
C ASP A 265 8.34 20.48 11.78
N GLN A 266 7.62 20.78 12.86
CA GLN A 266 6.20 21.13 12.82
C GLN A 266 5.92 22.28 13.77
N TYR A 267 5.10 23.25 13.31
CA TYR A 267 4.59 24.36 14.14
C TYR A 267 3.08 24.46 14.02
N VAL A 268 2.39 24.20 15.12
CA VAL A 268 0.92 24.20 15.22
C VAL A 268 0.43 25.49 15.82
N PHE A 269 -0.18 26.36 15.02
CA PHE A 269 -0.83 27.58 15.47
C PHE A 269 -2.26 27.28 15.90
N GLN A 270 -2.57 27.52 17.18
CA GLN A 270 -3.90 27.28 17.76
C GLN A 270 -4.75 28.57 17.64
N LEU A 271 -5.28 28.85 16.46
CA LEU A 271 -5.95 30.08 16.11
C LEU A 271 -7.19 30.35 16.98
N SER A 272 -7.96 29.32 17.33
CA SER A 272 -9.13 29.43 18.20
C SER A 272 -8.79 29.74 19.65
N SER A 273 -7.55 29.54 20.07
CA SER A 273 -7.06 29.78 21.44
C SER A 273 -6.32 31.15 21.59
N ALA A 274 -6.47 32.05 20.63
CA ALA A 274 -5.90 33.38 20.70
C ALA A 274 -6.40 34.15 21.93
N SER A 275 -5.57 35.02 22.50
CA SER A 275 -5.92 35.85 23.66
C SER A 275 -6.89 36.97 23.31
N GLY A 276 -7.06 37.31 22.02
CA GLY A 276 -7.98 38.33 21.50
C GLY A 276 -7.92 38.44 19.98
N GLY A 277 -8.76 39.31 19.42
CA GLY A 277 -8.85 39.52 17.97
C GLY A 277 -10.09 38.89 17.35
N THR A 278 -10.10 38.80 16.01
CA THR A 278 -11.22 38.26 15.21
C THR A 278 -10.74 37.19 14.29
N ARG A 279 -11.54 36.13 14.12
CA ARG A 279 -11.31 35.00 13.26
C ARG A 279 -12.51 34.84 12.30
N SER A 280 -12.25 34.52 11.05
CA SER A 280 -13.25 34.16 10.05
C SER A 280 -12.72 33.13 9.10
N LEU A 281 -13.56 32.59 8.23
CA LEU A 281 -13.14 31.60 7.23
C LEU A 281 -12.09 32.18 6.25
N SER A 282 -12.25 33.44 5.82
CA SER A 282 -11.38 34.06 4.80
C SER A 282 -10.12 34.73 5.38
N GLY A 283 -10.07 34.96 6.68
CA GLY A 283 -8.94 35.64 7.31
C GLY A 283 -9.19 35.99 8.76
N GLY A 284 -8.15 36.46 9.44
CA GLY A 284 -8.24 36.85 10.84
C GLY A 284 -7.11 37.78 11.27
N ASP A 285 -7.38 38.50 12.35
CA ASP A 285 -6.46 39.38 13.05
C ASP A 285 -6.48 38.98 14.53
N LEU A 286 -5.51 38.16 14.94
CA LEU A 286 -5.47 37.49 16.23
C LEU A 286 -4.30 38.00 17.08
N VAL A 287 -4.53 38.14 18.39
CA VAL A 287 -3.54 38.58 19.36
C VAL A 287 -3.19 37.43 20.29
N GLY A 288 -1.89 37.17 20.47
CA GLY A 288 -1.41 36.17 21.41
C GLY A 288 -1.87 34.74 21.08
N VAL A 289 -1.67 34.31 19.84
CA VAL A 289 -1.96 32.97 19.35
C VAL A 289 -0.93 32.01 19.94
N PRO A 290 -1.35 30.97 20.68
CA PRO A 290 -0.45 29.91 21.10
C PRO A 290 0.05 29.15 19.86
N TYR A 291 1.35 28.84 19.84
CA TYR A 291 1.88 27.86 18.90
C TYR A 291 2.82 26.90 19.62
N ARG A 292 2.88 25.67 19.16
CA ARG A 292 3.79 24.66 19.68
C ARG A 292 4.68 24.14 18.57
N GLY A 293 5.92 23.81 18.90
CA GLY A 293 6.78 23.01 18.05
C GLY A 293 6.57 21.52 18.34
N THR A 294 6.60 20.71 17.32
CA THR A 294 6.70 19.24 17.42
C THR A 294 7.85 18.80 16.55
N PHE A 295 8.77 18.04 17.14
CA PHE A 295 10.02 17.65 16.51
C PHE A 295 10.23 16.15 16.70
N ASN A 296 10.67 15.48 15.65
CA ASN A 296 11.06 14.07 15.72
C ASN A 296 12.13 13.73 14.68
N ASP A 297 12.86 12.67 14.97
CA ASP A 297 13.65 11.86 14.06
C ASP A 297 13.15 10.43 14.25
N GLY A 298 12.28 9.97 13.36
CA GLY A 298 11.57 8.69 13.44
C GLY A 298 12.16 7.67 12.47
N ASP A 299 12.10 6.40 12.84
CA ASP A 299 12.45 5.29 11.98
C ASP A 299 11.23 4.40 11.77
N TYR A 300 10.95 4.08 10.50
CA TYR A 300 9.90 3.16 10.08
C TYR A 300 10.52 2.07 9.22
N GLY A 301 10.23 0.83 9.54
CA GLY A 301 10.72 -0.33 8.82
C GLY A 301 9.59 -1.26 8.40
N ASN A 302 9.71 -1.85 7.21
CA ASN A 302 8.89 -2.98 6.79
C ASN A 302 9.77 -3.97 6.04
N SER A 303 9.75 -5.23 6.46
CA SER A 303 10.51 -6.29 5.81
C SER A 303 9.67 -7.54 5.58
N ASN A 304 10.00 -8.28 4.52
CA ASN A 304 9.42 -9.57 4.21
C ASN A 304 10.54 -10.56 3.90
N TRP A 305 10.52 -11.71 4.53
CA TRP A 305 11.43 -12.81 4.26
C TRP A 305 10.64 -14.07 3.92
N LEU A 306 10.66 -14.45 2.65
CA LEU A 306 9.94 -15.59 2.13
C LEU A 306 10.90 -16.70 1.72
N ASN A 307 10.63 -17.91 2.17
CA ASN A 307 11.44 -19.11 1.85
C ASN A 307 10.50 -20.18 1.31
N THR A 308 10.71 -20.60 0.06
CA THR A 308 9.88 -21.59 -0.60
C THR A 308 10.73 -22.76 -1.07
N LEU A 309 10.32 -23.96 -0.69
CA LEU A 309 10.77 -25.21 -1.25
C LEU A 309 9.61 -25.81 -2.05
N GLY A 310 9.83 -26.24 -3.28
CA GLY A 310 8.77 -26.75 -4.11
C GLY A 310 9.22 -27.78 -5.11
N GLY A 311 8.23 -28.50 -5.66
CA GLY A 311 8.45 -29.45 -6.74
C GLY A 311 7.24 -29.53 -7.65
N ASP A 312 7.51 -29.73 -8.95
CA ASP A 312 6.54 -29.98 -10.00
C ASP A 312 6.89 -31.31 -10.67
N HIS A 313 5.90 -32.17 -10.78
CA HIS A 313 6.14 -33.54 -11.22
C HIS A 313 5.05 -34.04 -12.18
N GLN A 314 5.46 -34.57 -13.34
CA GLN A 314 4.58 -35.27 -14.22
C GLN A 314 4.67 -36.77 -13.89
N LEU A 315 3.64 -37.33 -13.27
CA LEU A 315 3.56 -38.73 -12.83
C LEU A 315 2.52 -39.46 -13.67
N ASN A 316 2.94 -39.99 -14.82
CA ASN A 316 2.06 -40.60 -15.83
C ASN A 316 1.01 -39.59 -16.35
N ALA A 317 -0.26 -39.76 -15.92
CA ALA A 317 -1.36 -38.89 -16.31
C ALA A 317 -1.66 -37.78 -15.30
N TRP A 318 -0.86 -37.62 -14.27
CA TRP A 318 -1.02 -36.64 -13.23
C TRP A 318 0.12 -35.62 -13.28
N ASN A 319 -0.21 -34.36 -13.24
CA ASN A 319 0.69 -33.27 -12.89
C ASN A 319 0.49 -32.97 -11.40
N LEU A 320 1.56 -33.04 -10.62
CA LEU A 320 1.56 -32.80 -9.18
C LEU A 320 2.48 -31.64 -8.87
N GLU A 321 1.97 -30.68 -8.14
CA GLU A 321 2.73 -29.55 -7.62
C GLU A 321 2.64 -29.51 -6.10
N TRP A 322 3.76 -29.22 -5.43
CA TRP A 322 3.75 -29.01 -4.00
C TRP A 322 4.67 -27.88 -3.60
N ARG A 323 4.29 -27.17 -2.53
CA ARG A 323 5.01 -26.03 -1.98
C ARG A 323 5.04 -26.14 -0.46
N LEU A 324 6.21 -25.88 0.12
CA LEU A 324 6.43 -25.64 1.54
C LEU A 324 6.99 -24.23 1.65
N ASN A 325 6.34 -23.37 2.41
CA ASN A 325 6.75 -22.00 2.54
C ASN A 325 6.83 -21.58 4.00
N TYR A 326 7.85 -20.80 4.33
CA TYR A 326 7.94 -20.01 5.56
C TYR A 326 8.05 -18.54 5.19
N THR A 327 7.18 -17.73 5.75
CA THR A 327 7.18 -16.28 5.57
C THR A 327 7.23 -15.59 6.92
N GLU A 328 8.12 -14.62 7.06
CA GLU A 328 8.17 -13.67 8.16
C GLU A 328 8.01 -12.27 7.60
N THR A 329 7.08 -11.52 8.16
CA THR A 329 6.84 -10.10 7.81
C THR A 329 6.90 -9.28 9.07
N GLU A 330 7.68 -8.21 9.07
CA GLU A 330 7.85 -7.33 10.21
C GLU A 330 7.56 -5.88 9.81
N ASN A 331 6.89 -5.15 10.70
CA ASN A 331 6.79 -3.70 10.65
C ASN A 331 7.23 -3.11 11.98
N THR A 332 8.11 -2.12 11.95
CA THR A 332 8.62 -1.42 13.12
C THR A 332 8.46 0.08 13.00
N THR A 333 8.15 0.74 14.11
CA THR A 333 8.08 2.20 14.21
C THR A 333 8.74 2.64 15.50
N GLU A 334 9.75 3.49 15.41
CA GLU A 334 10.35 4.20 16.54
C GLU A 334 10.19 5.70 16.32
N LEU A 335 9.32 6.35 17.09
CA LEU A 335 8.93 7.75 16.88
C LEU A 335 9.03 8.57 18.17
N PRO A 336 10.24 8.97 18.59
CA PRO A 336 10.42 9.83 19.75
C PRO A 336 10.01 11.27 19.42
N LEU A 337 8.90 11.75 19.97
CA LEU A 337 8.40 13.11 19.77
C LEU A 337 8.81 14.03 20.90
N ILE A 338 9.22 15.26 20.55
CA ILE A 338 9.33 16.39 21.48
C ILE A 338 8.27 17.42 21.14
N LEU A 339 7.40 17.68 22.11
CA LEU A 339 6.45 18.79 22.05
C LEU A 339 7.02 19.99 22.84
N ALA A 340 7.23 21.11 22.18
CA ALA A 340 7.75 22.33 22.77
C ALA A 340 6.64 23.39 22.83
N GLN A 341 6.30 23.88 24.00
CA GLN A 341 5.14 24.77 24.24
C GLN A 341 5.54 26.09 24.88
N GLN A 342 4.75 27.11 24.63
CA GLN A 342 4.89 28.46 25.21
C GLN A 342 4.20 28.54 26.58
N GLY A 343 4.83 29.22 27.51
CA GLY A 343 4.30 29.37 28.87
C GLY A 343 3.32 30.54 29.03
N SER A 344 3.58 31.67 28.40
CA SER A 344 2.90 32.95 28.66
C SER A 344 2.37 33.57 27.36
N PRO A 345 1.24 34.33 27.41
CA PRO A 345 0.76 35.07 26.25
C PRO A 345 1.79 36.02 25.64
N LEU A 346 2.71 36.58 26.43
CA LEU A 346 3.79 37.47 25.94
C LEU A 346 4.86 36.73 25.12
N GLN A 347 4.91 35.43 25.19
CA GLN A 347 5.78 34.58 24.37
C GLN A 347 5.13 34.13 23.05
N ARG A 348 3.82 34.35 22.90
CA ARG A 348 3.02 33.98 21.75
C ARG A 348 3.10 35.02 20.65
N ALA A 349 2.87 34.60 19.42
CA ALA A 349 2.77 35.52 18.29
C ALA A 349 1.36 36.11 18.16
N SER A 350 1.26 37.40 17.77
CA SER A 350 0.04 37.92 17.16
C SER A 350 0.08 37.62 15.67
N VAL A 351 -1.02 37.12 15.11
CA VAL A 351 -1.09 36.53 13.78
C VAL A 351 -2.18 37.22 12.96
N ILE A 352 -1.82 37.75 11.78
CA ILE A 352 -2.79 37.99 10.71
C ILE A 352 -2.67 36.85 9.76
N TYR A 353 -3.78 36.18 9.46
CA TYR A 353 -3.83 35.18 8.38
C TYR A 353 -4.76 35.63 7.26
N ASP A 354 -4.33 35.41 6.04
CA ASP A 354 -5.10 35.60 4.81
C ASP A 354 -5.31 34.24 4.15
N ARG A 355 -6.57 33.86 3.96
CA ARG A 355 -7.02 32.63 3.35
C ARG A 355 -7.82 32.90 2.06
N SER A 356 -7.49 34.00 1.33
CA SER A 356 -8.03 34.23 -0.01
C SER A 356 -7.72 33.09 -0.99
N ASN A 357 -6.61 32.39 -0.78
CA ASN A 357 -6.34 31.08 -1.33
C ASN A 357 -6.52 30.03 -0.21
N ALA A 358 -7.55 29.19 -0.32
CA ALA A 358 -7.88 28.23 0.73
C ALA A 358 -6.77 27.20 0.97
N LYS A 359 -6.09 26.75 -0.08
CA LYS A 359 -5.00 25.77 -0.04
C LYS A 359 -3.67 26.37 0.45
N PHE A 360 -3.44 27.66 0.20
CA PHE A 360 -2.16 28.33 0.47
C PHE A 360 -2.34 29.62 1.30
N PRO A 361 -2.85 29.53 2.53
CA PRO A 361 -2.97 30.70 3.38
C PRO A 361 -1.60 31.25 3.78
N THR A 362 -1.50 32.57 3.91
CA THR A 362 -0.30 33.24 4.37
C THR A 362 -0.48 33.82 5.76
N LEU A 363 0.60 33.85 6.55
CA LEU A 363 0.63 34.39 7.90
C LEU A 363 1.56 35.62 7.95
N SER A 364 1.10 36.69 8.59
CA SER A 364 1.96 37.80 9.03
C SER A 364 2.06 37.75 10.55
N LEU A 365 3.29 37.69 11.07
CA LEU A 365 3.57 37.59 12.49
C LEU A 365 3.93 38.94 13.12
N ALA A 366 3.56 39.10 14.38
CA ALA A 366 3.98 40.24 15.22
C ALA A 366 4.19 39.76 16.67
N THR A 367 4.91 40.54 17.46
CA THR A 367 5.00 40.29 18.90
C THR A 367 3.65 40.53 19.58
N THR A 368 3.44 39.92 20.74
CA THR A 368 2.31 40.22 21.62
C THR A 368 2.82 41.05 22.80
N VAL A 369 2.19 42.17 23.08
CA VAL A 369 2.59 43.05 24.16
C VAL A 369 1.42 43.35 25.11
N PRO A 370 1.65 43.79 26.37
CA PRO A 370 0.56 44.15 27.28
C PRO A 370 -0.30 45.28 26.69
N GLY A 371 -1.60 45.17 26.83
CA GLY A 371 -2.55 46.23 26.51
C GLY A 371 -2.72 47.26 27.63
N ALA A 372 -3.54 48.28 27.39
CA ALA A 372 -3.81 49.34 28.36
C ALA A 372 -4.56 48.87 29.62
N THR A 373 -5.35 47.80 29.49
CA THR A 373 -6.09 47.18 30.62
C THR A 373 -5.28 46.05 31.20
N PRO A 374 -5.08 45.94 32.53
CA PRO A 374 -4.41 44.83 33.14
C PRO A 374 -4.97 43.46 32.68
N GLY A 375 -4.10 42.59 32.23
CA GLY A 375 -4.47 41.28 31.70
C GLY A 375 -4.91 41.26 30.24
N SER A 376 -5.01 42.42 29.57
CA SER A 376 -5.22 42.50 28.11
C SER A 376 -3.90 42.44 27.33
N PHE A 377 -3.98 42.03 26.09
CA PHE A 377 -2.85 41.93 25.16
C PHE A 377 -3.22 42.63 23.84
N VAL A 378 -2.22 43.22 23.19
CA VAL A 378 -2.35 43.85 21.88
C VAL A 378 -1.19 43.44 20.98
N ARG A 379 -1.35 43.62 19.66
CA ARG A 379 -0.30 43.40 18.69
C ARG A 379 0.83 44.38 18.89
N GLY A 380 2.07 43.87 18.89
CA GLY A 380 3.29 44.67 18.93
C GLY A 380 3.97 44.85 17.56
N ALA A 381 5.29 44.85 17.54
CA ALA A 381 6.09 45.01 16.34
C ALA A 381 5.99 43.78 15.40
N PRO A 382 6.02 44.01 14.06
CA PRO A 382 6.08 42.94 13.08
C PRO A 382 7.32 42.05 13.29
N LEU A 383 7.16 40.73 12.97
CA LEU A 383 8.22 39.73 12.97
C LEU A 383 8.39 39.18 11.56
N SER A 384 9.61 39.15 11.04
CA SER A 384 9.95 38.52 9.77
C SER A 384 10.19 37.01 9.92
N ALA A 385 10.49 36.53 11.14
CA ALA A 385 10.76 35.15 11.44
C ALA A 385 9.96 34.65 12.66
N LEU A 386 9.68 33.36 12.71
CA LEU A 386 9.09 32.72 13.87
C LEU A 386 10.07 32.78 15.07
N ASN A 387 9.59 33.14 16.24
CA ASN A 387 10.39 33.06 17.44
C ASN A 387 10.47 31.59 17.92
N GLN A 388 11.47 30.86 17.45
CA GLN A 388 11.73 29.45 17.77
C GLN A 388 12.34 29.26 19.17
N THR A 389 12.65 30.32 19.91
CA THR A 389 13.29 30.26 21.23
C THR A 389 12.33 30.44 22.41
N ALA A 390 11.03 30.52 22.15
CA ALA A 390 10.01 30.82 23.18
C ALA A 390 9.29 29.56 23.70
N PHE A 391 10.01 28.45 23.97
CA PHE A 391 9.42 27.17 24.38
C PHE A 391 9.95 26.67 25.73
N PRO A 392 9.48 27.20 26.86
CA PRO A 392 9.97 26.78 28.18
C PRO A 392 9.47 25.41 28.62
N VAL A 393 8.39 24.90 28.00
CA VAL A 393 7.79 23.61 28.37
C VAL A 393 8.09 22.60 27.29
N ASN A 394 8.83 21.53 27.65
CA ASN A 394 9.14 20.42 26.75
C ASN A 394 8.52 19.14 27.29
N ILE A 395 7.83 18.41 26.42
CA ILE A 395 7.18 17.13 26.72
C ILE A 395 7.78 16.09 25.76
N ALA A 396 8.25 14.98 26.31
CA ALA A 396 8.73 13.88 25.50
C ALA A 396 7.68 12.75 25.43
N LEU A 397 7.49 12.21 24.24
CA LEU A 397 6.63 11.07 23.94
C LEU A 397 7.49 10.01 23.22
N PRO A 398 7.99 9.00 23.94
CA PRO A 398 8.72 7.88 23.31
C PRO A 398 7.70 6.89 22.73
N LEU A 399 7.33 7.06 21.45
CA LEU A 399 6.37 6.21 20.78
C LEU A 399 7.12 5.06 20.07
N GLU A 400 6.65 3.84 20.31
CA GLU A 400 7.20 2.62 19.72
C GLU A 400 6.07 1.70 19.28
N GLY A 401 6.19 1.11 18.09
CA GLY A 401 5.27 0.13 17.57
C GLY A 401 6.02 -0.98 16.83
N ALA A 402 5.55 -2.21 16.97
CA ALA A 402 6.05 -3.33 16.20
C ALA A 402 4.93 -4.33 15.93
N VAL A 403 4.94 -4.92 14.75
CA VAL A 403 4.06 -6.03 14.38
C VAL A 403 4.89 -7.04 13.62
N THR A 404 4.83 -8.30 14.04
CA THR A 404 5.48 -9.43 13.36
C THR A 404 4.43 -10.46 13.00
N SER A 405 4.49 -10.97 11.79
CA SER A 405 3.67 -12.09 11.29
C SER A 405 4.58 -13.21 10.79
N GLU A 406 4.45 -14.39 11.35
CA GLU A 406 5.11 -15.61 10.89
C GLU A 406 4.07 -16.57 10.32
N SER A 407 4.34 -17.20 9.17
CA SER A 407 3.41 -18.14 8.53
C SER A 407 4.15 -19.34 7.96
N PHE A 408 3.58 -20.54 8.17
CA PHE A 408 3.98 -21.79 7.52
C PHE A 408 2.87 -22.27 6.60
N VAL A 409 3.14 -22.32 5.28
CA VAL A 409 2.17 -22.77 4.30
C VAL A 409 2.62 -24.10 3.68
N TYR A 410 1.67 -25.04 3.63
CA TYR A 410 1.79 -26.33 2.93
C TYR A 410 0.71 -26.37 1.85
N LYS A 411 1.11 -26.45 0.58
CA LYS A 411 0.18 -26.51 -0.54
C LYS A 411 0.52 -27.70 -1.44
N ILE A 412 -0.52 -28.38 -1.92
CA ILE A 412 -0.42 -29.46 -2.89
C ILE A 412 -1.55 -29.36 -3.90
N ASP A 413 -1.20 -29.43 -5.17
CA ASP A 413 -2.11 -29.38 -6.30
C ASP A 413 -1.87 -30.61 -7.21
N ALA A 414 -2.94 -31.19 -7.72
CA ALA A 414 -2.90 -32.32 -8.63
C ALA A 414 -3.85 -32.09 -9.80
N GLU A 415 -3.33 -32.22 -11.01
CA GLU A 415 -4.10 -32.08 -12.25
C GLU A 415 -4.04 -33.36 -13.08
N ARG A 416 -5.16 -33.72 -13.73
CA ARG A 416 -5.25 -34.89 -14.61
C ARG A 416 -6.23 -34.66 -15.75
N GLU A 417 -5.80 -35.03 -16.93
CA GLU A 417 -6.73 -35.19 -18.06
C GLU A 417 -7.52 -36.49 -17.94
N ALA A 418 -8.81 -36.45 -18.16
CA ALA A 418 -9.77 -37.52 -18.08
C ALA A 418 -10.82 -37.40 -19.19
N MET A 419 -11.55 -38.50 -19.43
CA MET A 419 -12.70 -38.51 -20.34
C MET A 419 -13.98 -38.68 -19.55
N VAL A 420 -14.94 -37.76 -19.71
CA VAL A 420 -16.31 -37.87 -19.18
C VAL A 420 -17.24 -38.10 -20.37
N GLY A 421 -17.57 -39.37 -20.60
CA GLY A 421 -18.21 -39.77 -21.83
C GLY A 421 -17.27 -39.65 -23.04
N ALA A 422 -17.61 -38.79 -23.99
CA ALA A 422 -16.78 -38.52 -25.18
C ALA A 422 -16.05 -37.16 -25.07
N MET A 423 -16.18 -36.44 -23.95
CA MET A 423 -15.60 -35.09 -23.76
C MET A 423 -14.30 -35.19 -22.95
N PRO A 424 -13.20 -34.56 -23.40
CA PRO A 424 -12.02 -34.41 -22.59
C PRO A 424 -12.29 -33.41 -21.46
N VAL A 425 -11.83 -33.71 -20.27
CA VAL A 425 -11.98 -32.88 -19.07
C VAL A 425 -10.65 -32.90 -18.32
N THR A 426 -10.16 -31.71 -17.94
CA THR A 426 -9.06 -31.59 -16.99
C THR A 426 -9.61 -31.45 -15.58
N LEU A 427 -9.30 -32.41 -14.72
CA LEU A 427 -9.68 -32.42 -13.31
C LEU A 427 -8.52 -31.86 -12.47
N ARG A 428 -8.83 -30.93 -11.58
CA ARG A 428 -7.89 -30.34 -10.61
C ARG A 428 -8.40 -30.52 -9.19
N LEU A 429 -7.51 -30.91 -8.31
CA LEU A 429 -7.75 -31.08 -6.88
C LEU A 429 -6.57 -30.51 -6.13
N GLY A 430 -6.81 -29.87 -5.01
CA GLY A 430 -5.71 -29.39 -4.17
C GLY A 430 -6.13 -29.18 -2.74
N ALA A 431 -5.10 -29.02 -1.89
CA ALA A 431 -5.25 -28.71 -0.47
C ALA A 431 -4.17 -27.72 -0.04
N GLU A 432 -4.51 -26.90 0.94
CA GLU A 432 -3.63 -25.90 1.52
C GLU A 432 -3.84 -25.83 3.02
N PHE A 433 -2.75 -25.74 3.76
CA PHE A 433 -2.75 -25.46 5.19
C PHE A 433 -1.82 -24.28 5.46
N ASP A 434 -2.33 -23.23 6.12
CA ASP A 434 -1.57 -22.06 6.56
C ASP A 434 -1.72 -21.94 8.09
N ASP A 435 -0.60 -21.94 8.82
CA ASP A 435 -0.53 -21.69 10.27
C ASP A 435 0.24 -20.40 10.49
N ARG A 436 -0.45 -19.39 11.00
CA ARG A 436 0.07 -18.04 11.16
C ARG A 436 -0.01 -17.57 12.59
N GLN A 437 1.07 -16.93 13.04
CA GLN A 437 1.14 -16.24 14.32
C GLN A 437 1.45 -14.77 14.07
N VAL A 438 0.65 -13.89 14.66
CA VAL A 438 0.85 -12.44 14.60
C VAL A 438 0.95 -11.90 16.02
N SER A 439 2.02 -11.19 16.31
CA SER A 439 2.18 -10.46 17.56
C SER A 439 2.44 -8.99 17.27
N GLY A 440 1.86 -8.10 18.07
CA GLY A 440 2.04 -6.68 17.83
C GLY A 440 1.65 -5.79 18.99
N ASN A 441 2.03 -4.53 18.83
CA ASN A 441 1.55 -3.44 19.67
C ASN A 441 1.28 -2.19 18.85
N LEU A 442 0.24 -1.46 19.24
CA LEU A 442 -0.10 -0.16 18.64
C LEU A 442 0.72 0.95 19.28
N LEU A 443 0.99 2.03 18.53
CA LEU A 443 1.56 3.24 19.07
C LEU A 443 0.68 3.81 20.20
N SER A 444 1.27 4.14 21.33
CA SER A 444 0.55 4.65 22.50
C SER A 444 1.22 5.89 23.08
N GLN A 445 0.43 6.92 23.40
CA GLN A 445 0.89 8.14 24.07
C GLN A 445 0.80 8.03 25.60
N SER A 446 0.62 6.84 26.16
CA SER A 446 0.44 6.62 27.60
C SER A 446 1.64 7.04 28.45
N ASN A 447 2.84 7.03 27.87
CA ASN A 447 4.08 7.37 28.57
C ASN A 447 4.54 8.82 28.25
N THR A 448 3.70 9.79 28.59
CA THR A 448 4.00 11.22 28.41
C THR A 448 4.90 11.76 29.52
N LEU A 449 6.06 12.30 29.17
CA LEU A 449 7.07 12.81 30.09
C LEU A 449 7.12 14.34 30.06
N VAL A 450 6.67 14.99 31.14
CA VAL A 450 6.78 16.45 31.31
C VAL A 450 8.18 16.79 31.82
N LEU A 451 9.11 17.06 30.92
CA LEU A 451 10.53 17.23 31.21
C LEU A 451 10.85 18.30 32.27
N PRO A 452 10.23 19.50 32.29
CA PRO A 452 10.48 20.49 33.35
C PRO A 452 10.21 20.00 34.78
N ALA A 453 9.34 19.00 34.96
CA ALA A 453 9.06 18.41 36.27
C ALA A 453 10.05 17.30 36.65
N LEU A 454 10.70 16.67 35.66
CA LEU A 454 11.58 15.51 35.86
C LEU A 454 13.06 15.88 35.90
N LEU A 455 13.51 16.80 35.05
CA LEU A 455 14.93 17.12 34.87
C LEU A 455 15.66 17.66 36.12
N PRO A 456 15.03 18.54 36.94
CA PRO A 456 15.65 18.99 38.16
C PRO A 456 16.00 17.86 39.14
N ARG A 457 15.24 16.74 39.12
CA ARG A 457 15.44 15.58 40.00
C ARG A 457 16.70 14.78 39.68
N ILE A 458 17.23 14.92 38.45
CA ILE A 458 18.47 14.26 38.00
C ILE A 458 19.60 15.25 37.70
N GLY A 459 19.40 16.55 38.00
CA GLY A 459 20.38 17.61 37.71
C GLY A 459 20.68 17.74 36.21
N ALA A 460 19.66 17.59 35.34
CA ALA A 460 19.77 17.71 33.90
C ALA A 460 19.03 18.93 33.37
N SER A 461 19.36 19.32 32.14
CA SER A 461 18.63 20.28 31.33
C SER A 461 18.41 19.69 29.93
N PHE A 462 17.30 20.07 29.31
CA PHE A 462 17.00 19.75 27.91
C PHE A 462 16.02 20.79 27.38
N SER A 463 16.31 21.34 26.20
CA SER A 463 15.41 22.26 25.53
C SER A 463 15.50 22.07 24.01
N ALA A 464 14.35 21.93 23.33
CA ALA A 464 14.31 21.87 21.86
C ALA A 464 14.91 23.12 21.19
N VAL A 465 14.96 24.22 21.91
CA VAL A 465 15.59 25.48 21.45
C VAL A 465 17.08 25.34 21.15
N ASP A 466 17.78 24.47 21.89
CA ASP A 466 19.23 24.31 21.77
C ASP A 466 19.62 23.63 20.44
N TYR A 467 18.67 23.05 19.72
CA TYR A 467 18.86 22.36 18.45
C TYR A 467 18.41 23.17 17.23
N VAL A 468 17.92 24.39 17.39
CA VAL A 468 17.55 25.25 16.26
C VAL A 468 18.81 25.60 15.48
N THR A 469 18.83 25.28 14.19
CA THR A 469 19.95 25.54 13.29
C THR A 469 19.89 26.95 12.66
N ASN A 470 20.86 27.28 11.82
CA ASN A 470 20.82 28.47 10.96
C ASN A 470 20.38 28.15 9.52
N THR A 471 19.90 26.95 9.26
CA THR A 471 19.45 26.49 7.94
C THR A 471 17.96 26.78 7.77
N PRO A 472 17.56 27.67 6.84
CA PRO A 472 16.14 27.94 6.57
C PRO A 472 15.41 26.69 6.02
N TRP A 473 14.11 26.59 6.34
CA TRP A 473 13.29 25.55 5.71
C TRP A 473 13.20 25.77 4.21
N THR A 474 13.44 24.70 3.47
CA THR A 474 13.01 24.60 2.07
C THR A 474 11.49 24.47 2.04
N SER A 475 10.82 25.21 1.16
CA SER A 475 9.37 25.19 1.03
C SER A 475 8.97 25.57 -0.39
N GLY A 476 8.04 24.80 -0.95
CA GLY A 476 7.32 25.14 -2.17
C GLY A 476 6.22 26.18 -1.95
N PHE A 477 5.78 26.39 -0.70
CA PHE A 477 4.67 27.30 -0.36
C PHE A 477 5.14 28.57 0.33
N ALA A 478 4.58 29.71 -0.06
CA ALA A 478 4.79 30.96 0.66
C ALA A 478 4.17 30.89 2.07
N ARG A 479 4.96 31.10 3.12
CA ARG A 479 4.51 31.08 4.52
C ARG A 479 4.22 32.48 5.07
N GLY A 480 4.93 33.47 4.58
CA GLY A 480 4.87 34.87 5.07
C GLY A 480 5.84 35.19 6.22
N PHE A 481 6.66 34.19 6.64
CA PHE A 481 7.70 34.39 7.68
C PHE A 481 8.82 33.34 7.51
N ASP A 482 9.98 33.65 8.06
CA ASP A 482 11.13 32.74 8.05
C ASP A 482 11.09 31.78 9.24
N VAL A 483 11.59 30.55 9.03
CA VAL A 483 11.76 29.52 10.05
C VAL A 483 12.97 28.66 9.70
N ASN A 484 13.74 28.23 10.69
CA ASN A 484 14.90 27.37 10.51
C ASN A 484 14.60 25.93 10.92
N TYR A 485 15.35 25.00 10.33
CA TYR A 485 15.31 23.59 10.73
C TYR A 485 15.86 23.39 12.13
N VAL A 486 15.35 22.35 12.80
CA VAL A 486 15.89 21.80 14.04
C VAL A 486 16.81 20.62 13.70
N ASP A 487 17.92 20.48 14.41
CA ASP A 487 18.75 19.27 14.32
C ASP A 487 18.09 18.12 15.10
N ASN A 488 17.12 17.48 14.45
CA ASN A 488 16.32 16.42 15.06
C ASN A 488 17.15 15.18 15.39
N LYS A 489 18.23 14.89 14.63
CA LYS A 489 19.13 13.76 14.90
C LYS A 489 19.92 13.96 16.20
N ALA A 490 20.53 15.14 16.37
CA ALA A 490 21.23 15.48 17.61
C ALA A 490 20.24 15.50 18.81
N MET A 491 19.06 16.08 18.61
CA MET A 491 18.00 16.11 19.64
C MET A 491 17.57 14.70 20.05
N ARG A 492 17.38 13.77 19.13
CA ARG A 492 17.05 12.36 19.42
C ARG A 492 18.15 11.67 20.22
N GLN A 493 19.41 11.87 19.85
CA GLN A 493 20.56 11.28 20.57
C GLN A 493 20.61 11.74 22.02
N ASP A 494 20.45 13.04 22.26
CA ASP A 494 20.46 13.59 23.62
C ASP A 494 19.19 13.21 24.40
N LEU A 495 18.05 13.12 23.74
CA LEU A 495 16.82 12.61 24.36
C LEU A 495 16.98 11.17 24.81
N LYS A 496 17.58 10.30 23.99
CA LYS A 496 17.84 8.91 24.35
C LYS A 496 18.72 8.81 25.59
N ALA A 497 19.86 9.54 25.61
CA ALA A 497 20.74 9.59 26.77
C ALA A 497 20.02 10.14 28.04
N LEU A 498 19.10 11.07 27.86
CA LEU A 498 18.29 11.62 28.94
C LEU A 498 17.30 10.58 29.47
N LEU A 499 16.62 9.85 28.60
CA LEU A 499 15.69 8.78 28.97
C LEU A 499 16.40 7.66 29.76
N ASP A 500 17.60 7.27 29.37
CA ASP A 500 18.44 6.29 30.10
C ASP A 500 18.73 6.78 31.52
N ARG A 501 19.06 8.07 31.70
CA ARG A 501 19.30 8.66 33.03
C ARG A 501 18.01 8.74 33.86
N LEU A 502 16.88 9.06 33.25
CA LEU A 502 15.57 9.07 33.93
C LEU A 502 15.16 7.66 34.34
N GLN A 503 15.41 6.66 33.53
CA GLN A 503 15.17 5.26 33.85
C GLN A 503 16.04 4.81 35.00
N ALA A 504 17.34 5.09 34.99
CA ALA A 504 18.25 4.78 36.09
C ALA A 504 17.85 5.44 37.41
N ALA A 505 17.19 6.59 37.36
CA ALA A 505 16.64 7.30 38.51
C ALA A 505 15.21 6.84 38.91
N GLY A 506 14.62 5.87 38.23
CA GLY A 506 13.26 5.39 38.49
C GLY A 506 12.15 6.40 38.13
N LEU A 507 12.44 7.33 37.22
CA LEU A 507 11.53 8.41 36.78
C LEU A 507 10.92 8.17 35.39
N TYR A 508 11.41 7.20 34.66
CA TYR A 508 10.92 6.72 33.38
C TYR A 508 10.91 5.19 33.37
N ASP A 509 9.87 4.61 32.92
CA ASP A 509 9.70 3.17 32.70
C ASP A 509 9.37 2.90 31.23
N PRO A 510 10.32 2.36 30.43
CA PRO A 510 10.08 2.08 29.01
C PRO A 510 8.97 1.05 28.76
N ALA A 511 8.66 0.16 29.71
CA ALA A 511 7.56 -0.79 29.56
C ALA A 511 6.19 -0.09 29.39
N ARG A 512 6.08 1.17 29.80
CA ARG A 512 4.87 1.98 29.64
C ARG A 512 4.72 2.58 28.24
N ASN A 513 5.75 2.50 27.37
CA ASN A 513 5.62 2.90 25.97
C ASN A 513 4.61 2.00 25.25
N ASN A 514 4.58 0.72 25.62
CA ASN A 514 3.72 -0.32 25.09
C ASN A 514 2.79 -0.86 26.18
N PRO A 515 1.74 -0.10 26.57
CA PRO A 515 0.85 -0.53 27.66
C PRO A 515 0.06 -1.80 27.27
N PRO A 516 -0.45 -2.58 28.22
CA PRO A 516 -1.08 -3.86 27.93
C PRO A 516 -2.18 -3.81 26.88
N GLU A 517 -3.04 -2.79 26.91
CA GLU A 517 -4.17 -2.62 25.97
C GLU A 517 -3.73 -2.34 24.52
N SER A 518 -2.46 -1.97 24.30
CA SER A 518 -1.90 -1.80 22.95
C SER A 518 -1.40 -3.12 22.36
N ARG A 519 -1.14 -4.13 23.20
CA ARG A 519 -0.55 -5.41 22.81
C ARG A 519 -1.62 -6.40 22.39
N TYR A 520 -1.29 -7.24 21.43
CA TYR A 520 -2.14 -8.35 20.98
C TYR A 520 -1.30 -9.51 20.46
N GLU A 521 -1.85 -10.73 20.59
CA GLU A 521 -1.35 -11.93 19.94
C GLU A 521 -2.52 -12.60 19.21
N ILE A 522 -2.32 -12.98 17.95
CA ILE A 522 -3.36 -13.57 17.11
C ILE A 522 -2.78 -14.80 16.41
N GLY A 523 -3.38 -15.96 16.71
CA GLY A 523 -3.12 -17.20 15.99
C GLY A 523 -4.19 -17.46 14.96
N GLU A 524 -3.81 -17.83 13.73
CA GLU A 524 -4.72 -18.17 12.63
C GLU A 524 -4.34 -19.49 12.01
N LYS A 525 -5.32 -20.37 11.79
CA LYS A 525 -5.15 -21.61 11.04
C LYS A 525 -6.17 -21.68 9.93
N LEU A 526 -5.68 -21.84 8.69
CA LEU A 526 -6.51 -22.03 7.52
C LEU A 526 -6.27 -23.45 6.98
N LEU A 527 -7.33 -24.25 6.91
CA LEU A 527 -7.35 -25.50 6.16
C LEU A 527 -8.27 -25.34 4.97
N ALA A 528 -7.74 -25.48 3.77
CA ALA A 528 -8.50 -25.37 2.53
C ALA A 528 -8.34 -26.61 1.65
N ALA A 529 -9.40 -26.91 0.91
CA ALA A 529 -9.38 -27.90 -0.16
C ALA A 529 -10.25 -27.42 -1.32
N TYR A 530 -9.87 -27.78 -2.54
CA TYR A 530 -10.67 -27.46 -3.71
C TYR A 530 -10.75 -28.61 -4.70
N GLY A 531 -11.80 -28.54 -5.53
CA GLY A 531 -11.95 -29.40 -6.70
C GLY A 531 -12.54 -28.58 -7.85
N SER A 532 -11.97 -28.73 -9.03
CA SER A 532 -12.47 -28.10 -10.25
C SER A 532 -12.34 -29.01 -11.47
N ALA A 533 -13.11 -28.68 -12.48
CA ALA A 533 -13.05 -29.32 -13.79
C ALA A 533 -13.01 -28.26 -14.89
N LYS A 534 -12.17 -28.49 -15.89
CA LYS A 534 -12.08 -27.69 -17.10
C LYS A 534 -12.57 -28.50 -18.28
N TRP A 535 -13.51 -27.96 -19.02
CA TRP A 535 -14.08 -28.53 -20.24
C TRP A 535 -13.74 -27.67 -21.44
N GLU A 536 -13.44 -28.31 -22.55
CA GLU A 536 -13.36 -27.67 -23.86
C GLU A 536 -14.53 -28.13 -24.72
N VAL A 537 -15.46 -27.24 -25.03
CA VAL A 537 -16.66 -27.52 -25.78
C VAL A 537 -16.75 -26.57 -27.00
N GLY A 538 -16.25 -27.04 -28.12
CA GLY A 538 -16.15 -26.25 -29.35
C GLY A 538 -15.18 -25.06 -29.15
N ALA A 539 -15.70 -23.84 -29.26
CA ALA A 539 -14.93 -22.61 -29.03
C ALA A 539 -14.96 -22.15 -27.55
N ALA A 540 -15.66 -22.89 -26.67
CA ALA A 540 -15.77 -22.56 -25.26
C ALA A 540 -14.83 -23.38 -24.40
N GLN A 541 -14.14 -22.71 -23.48
CA GLN A 541 -13.44 -23.30 -22.37
C GLN A 541 -14.19 -22.89 -21.09
N ILE A 542 -14.54 -23.88 -20.27
CA ILE A 542 -15.32 -23.67 -19.04
C ILE A 542 -14.53 -24.26 -17.88
N VAL A 543 -14.22 -23.46 -16.87
CA VAL A 543 -13.66 -23.92 -15.60
C VAL A 543 -14.69 -23.69 -14.51
N ALA A 544 -15.09 -24.79 -13.82
CA ALA A 544 -16.03 -24.69 -12.72
C ALA A 544 -15.63 -25.61 -11.56
N GLY A 545 -15.89 -25.15 -10.35
CA GLY A 545 -15.58 -25.91 -9.16
C GLY A 545 -15.89 -25.14 -7.88
N ALA A 546 -15.37 -25.62 -6.77
CA ALA A 546 -15.53 -24.97 -5.49
C ALA A 546 -14.30 -25.19 -4.61
N ARG A 547 -14.02 -24.24 -3.78
CA ARG A 547 -13.05 -24.26 -2.67
C ARG A 547 -13.81 -24.23 -1.36
N ILE A 548 -13.40 -25.03 -0.39
CA ILE A 548 -13.86 -25.00 0.99
C ILE A 548 -12.72 -24.56 1.88
N GLU A 549 -12.98 -23.64 2.78
CA GLU A 549 -12.01 -23.14 3.77
C GLU A 549 -12.59 -23.29 5.18
N ARG A 550 -11.80 -23.87 6.09
CA ARG A 550 -12.04 -23.81 7.54
C ARG A 550 -10.96 -22.91 8.14
N PHE A 551 -11.39 -21.87 8.81
CA PHE A 551 -10.55 -20.86 9.44
C PHE A 551 -10.80 -20.85 10.94
N GLU A 552 -9.74 -20.95 11.72
CA GLU A 552 -9.75 -20.87 13.17
C GLU A 552 -8.86 -19.72 13.58
N GLN A 553 -9.32 -18.88 14.52
CA GLN A 553 -8.59 -17.72 15.01
C GLN A 553 -8.66 -17.63 16.53
N THR A 554 -7.51 -17.43 17.17
CA THR A 554 -7.40 -17.10 18.59
C THR A 554 -6.89 -15.68 18.73
N ILE A 555 -7.46 -14.87 19.63
CA ILE A 555 -7.12 -13.46 19.81
C ILE A 555 -6.92 -13.17 21.30
N ASP A 556 -5.70 -12.90 21.69
CA ASP A 556 -5.32 -12.56 23.05
C ASP A 556 -4.99 -11.08 23.19
N GLY A 557 -5.37 -10.47 24.33
CA GLY A 557 -5.12 -9.05 24.60
C GLY A 557 -5.52 -8.66 26.03
N PHE A 558 -5.67 -7.35 26.25
CA PHE A 558 -5.94 -6.83 27.59
C PHE A 558 -7.03 -5.74 27.57
N LEU A 559 -7.96 -5.80 28.51
CA LEU A 559 -8.85 -4.69 28.84
C LEU A 559 -8.25 -3.86 29.98
N THR A 560 -8.00 -2.57 29.71
CA THR A 560 -7.39 -1.67 30.70
C THR A 560 -8.38 -0.60 31.16
N ALA A 561 -8.69 -0.56 32.46
CA ALA A 561 -9.49 0.47 33.11
C ALA A 561 -8.64 1.19 34.16
N GLY A 562 -8.27 2.43 33.89
CA GLY A 562 -7.34 3.20 34.71
C GLY A 562 -5.96 2.54 34.81
N THR A 563 -5.60 1.93 35.92
CA THR A 563 -4.30 1.24 36.11
C THR A 563 -4.44 -0.29 36.18
N VAL A 564 -5.64 -0.82 35.97
CA VAL A 564 -5.92 -2.25 36.04
C VAL A 564 -6.08 -2.82 34.64
N SER A 565 -5.21 -3.76 34.29
CA SER A 565 -5.28 -4.48 33.02
C SER A 565 -5.68 -5.93 33.29
N THR A 566 -6.69 -6.40 32.58
CA THR A 566 -7.22 -7.76 32.69
C THR A 566 -6.99 -8.50 31.39
N PRO A 567 -6.34 -9.67 31.36
CA PRO A 567 -6.17 -10.44 30.13
C PRO A 567 -7.53 -10.98 29.67
N VAL A 568 -7.71 -10.99 28.35
CA VAL A 568 -8.89 -11.53 27.68
C VAL A 568 -8.46 -12.32 26.44
N SER A 569 -9.26 -13.37 26.12
CA SER A 569 -9.03 -14.23 24.96
C SER A 569 -10.36 -14.51 24.26
N TYR A 570 -10.32 -14.54 22.93
CA TYR A 570 -11.47 -14.87 22.07
C TYR A 570 -11.06 -15.94 21.06
N GLU A 571 -12.02 -16.78 20.70
CA GLU A 571 -11.87 -17.80 19.66
C GLU A 571 -12.97 -17.62 18.64
N ASN A 572 -12.58 -17.58 17.35
CA ASN A 572 -13.48 -17.51 16.21
C ASN A 572 -13.25 -18.72 15.30
N GLU A 573 -14.31 -19.28 14.76
CA GLU A 573 -14.26 -20.35 13.77
C GLU A 573 -15.23 -20.04 12.63
N ASP A 574 -14.79 -20.23 11.37
CA ASP A 574 -15.59 -20.06 10.17
C ASP A 574 -15.32 -21.19 9.19
N THR A 575 -16.37 -21.75 8.61
CA THR A 575 -16.26 -22.69 7.50
C THR A 575 -17.10 -22.24 6.33
N SER A 576 -16.45 -21.96 5.21
CA SER A 576 -17.07 -21.35 4.05
C SER A 576 -16.77 -22.10 2.77
N ILE A 577 -17.73 -22.09 1.83
CA ILE A 577 -17.61 -22.67 0.49
C ILE A 577 -17.64 -21.55 -0.54
N PHE A 578 -16.68 -21.58 -1.45
CA PHE A 578 -16.46 -20.60 -2.49
C PHE A 578 -16.59 -21.24 -3.89
N PRO A 579 -17.81 -21.32 -4.44
CA PRO A 579 -18.03 -21.75 -5.82
C PRO A 579 -17.56 -20.69 -6.81
N SER A 580 -17.02 -21.14 -7.94
CA SER A 580 -16.72 -20.27 -9.07
C SER A 580 -16.90 -20.98 -10.41
N ILE A 581 -17.24 -20.18 -11.42
CA ILE A 581 -17.31 -20.62 -12.81
C ILE A 581 -16.73 -19.51 -13.69
N ASN A 582 -15.78 -19.88 -14.55
CA ASN A 582 -15.17 -19.02 -15.55
C ASN A 582 -15.40 -19.63 -16.93
N VAL A 583 -15.85 -18.81 -17.87
CA VAL A 583 -16.13 -19.20 -19.26
C VAL A 583 -15.32 -18.30 -20.18
N LYS A 584 -14.45 -18.88 -20.98
CA LYS A 584 -13.77 -18.24 -22.09
C LYS A 584 -14.36 -18.76 -23.38
N TYR A 585 -14.73 -17.87 -24.30
CA TYR A 585 -15.29 -18.24 -25.59
C TYR A 585 -14.52 -17.52 -26.71
N ASP A 586 -13.85 -18.28 -27.57
CA ASP A 586 -13.15 -17.78 -28.73
C ASP A 586 -14.14 -17.54 -29.88
N LEU A 587 -14.55 -16.27 -30.08
CA LEU A 587 -15.46 -15.86 -31.17
C LEU A 587 -14.82 -16.06 -32.55
N ASP A 588 -13.56 -15.73 -32.65
CA ASP A 588 -12.67 -15.92 -33.79
C ASP A 588 -11.21 -16.01 -33.32
N ALA A 589 -10.28 -16.12 -34.30
CA ALA A 589 -8.83 -16.23 -34.00
C ALA A 589 -8.27 -15.06 -33.17
N ASP A 590 -8.93 -13.90 -33.14
CA ASP A 590 -8.42 -12.68 -32.50
C ASP A 590 -9.41 -12.11 -31.45
N THR A 591 -10.57 -12.74 -31.23
CA THR A 591 -11.60 -12.21 -30.35
C THR A 591 -12.03 -13.21 -29.28
N VAL A 592 -11.97 -12.80 -28.03
CA VAL A 592 -12.34 -13.61 -26.87
C VAL A 592 -13.44 -12.92 -26.08
N LEU A 593 -14.46 -13.67 -25.69
CA LEU A 593 -15.41 -13.30 -24.65
C LEU A 593 -15.10 -14.05 -23.37
N ARG A 594 -15.15 -13.35 -22.24
CA ARG A 594 -15.00 -13.95 -20.90
C ARG A 594 -16.21 -13.63 -20.06
N LEU A 595 -16.70 -14.61 -19.31
CA LEU A 595 -17.72 -14.47 -18.29
C LEU A 595 -17.28 -15.21 -17.05
N ALA A 596 -17.43 -14.60 -15.88
CA ALA A 596 -17.10 -15.23 -14.62
C ALA A 596 -18.13 -14.92 -13.54
N LEU A 597 -18.46 -15.92 -12.74
CA LEU A 597 -19.10 -15.78 -11.45
C LEU A 597 -18.15 -16.33 -10.41
N SER A 598 -17.80 -15.52 -9.42
CA SER A 598 -16.87 -15.94 -8.37
C SER A 598 -17.34 -15.45 -7.00
N THR A 599 -16.96 -16.16 -5.96
CA THR A 599 -17.20 -15.79 -4.58
C THR A 599 -15.86 -15.58 -3.87
N GLY A 600 -15.84 -14.72 -2.87
CA GLY A 600 -14.62 -14.39 -2.14
C GLY A 600 -14.90 -13.85 -0.76
N ILE A 601 -13.83 -13.67 0.01
CA ILE A 601 -13.85 -13.23 1.40
C ILE A 601 -12.74 -12.20 1.64
N ALA A 602 -12.96 -11.25 2.56
CA ALA A 602 -11.90 -10.44 3.14
C ALA A 602 -12.03 -10.46 4.66
N ARG A 603 -10.96 -10.90 5.31
CA ARG A 603 -10.90 -10.99 6.77
C ARG A 603 -10.56 -9.64 7.38
N PRO A 604 -11.10 -9.30 8.57
CA PRO A 604 -10.74 -8.07 9.28
C PRO A 604 -9.24 -7.98 9.55
N SER A 605 -8.71 -6.76 9.63
CA SER A 605 -7.30 -6.51 9.96
C SER A 605 -6.95 -6.93 11.38
N PHE A 606 -5.70 -7.29 11.65
CA PHE A 606 -5.24 -7.71 12.97
C PHE A 606 -5.50 -6.64 14.05
N GLY A 607 -5.21 -5.36 13.73
CA GLY A 607 -5.47 -4.25 14.63
C GLY A 607 -6.95 -4.00 14.89
N THR A 608 -7.87 -4.34 13.97
CA THR A 608 -9.33 -4.16 14.16
C THR A 608 -9.96 -5.30 14.97
N VAL A 609 -9.45 -6.54 14.83
CA VAL A 609 -9.97 -7.69 15.62
C VAL A 609 -9.30 -7.85 16.98
N ARG A 610 -8.23 -7.09 17.29
CA ARG A 610 -7.52 -7.25 18.57
C ARG A 610 -8.50 -7.22 19.76
N ALA A 611 -8.20 -8.00 20.78
CA ALA A 611 -9.01 -8.05 22.01
C ALA A 611 -8.75 -6.84 22.93
N GLY A 612 -7.66 -6.09 22.70
CA GLY A 612 -7.23 -4.99 23.55
C GLY A 612 -8.16 -3.76 23.48
N ALA A 613 -8.52 -3.21 24.65
CA ALA A 613 -9.30 -1.98 24.74
C ALA A 613 -8.93 -1.15 25.99
N SER A 614 -8.95 0.18 25.82
CA SER A 614 -8.83 1.16 26.88
C SER A 614 -10.22 1.62 27.34
N ILE A 615 -10.48 1.59 28.61
CA ILE A 615 -11.76 1.89 29.25
C ILE A 615 -11.59 3.12 30.14
N ASN A 616 -12.42 4.15 29.92
CA ASN A 616 -12.46 5.35 30.74
C ASN A 616 -13.83 5.47 31.43
N ASP A 617 -13.87 5.14 32.69
CA ASP A 617 -15.10 5.19 33.52
C ASP A 617 -15.55 6.63 33.81
N ILE A 618 -14.68 7.64 33.68
CA ILE A 618 -15.02 9.05 33.91
C ILE A 618 -15.76 9.62 32.69
N SER A 619 -15.17 9.46 31.48
CA SER A 619 -15.81 9.88 30.23
C SER A 619 -16.88 8.90 29.74
N ARG A 620 -17.01 7.73 30.38
CA ARG A 620 -17.88 6.63 29.97
C ARG A 620 -17.62 6.20 28.51
N SER A 621 -16.37 5.93 28.19
CA SER A 621 -15.93 5.55 26.84
C SER A 621 -15.01 4.33 26.84
N VAL A 622 -15.08 3.57 25.76
CA VAL A 622 -14.21 2.45 25.43
C VAL A 622 -13.60 2.72 24.06
N THR A 623 -12.30 2.52 23.94
CA THR A 623 -11.60 2.60 22.64
C THR A 623 -10.78 1.33 22.46
N GLY A 624 -11.05 0.57 21.39
CA GLY A 624 -10.37 -0.69 21.21
C GLY A 624 -10.77 -1.44 19.95
N GLY A 625 -10.21 -2.63 19.79
CA GLY A 625 -10.59 -3.54 18.70
C GLY A 625 -11.95 -4.20 18.97
N ASN A 626 -12.41 -4.93 17.98
CA ASN A 626 -13.65 -5.70 18.04
C ASN A 626 -13.38 -7.16 17.63
N PRO A 627 -13.13 -8.07 18.58
CA PRO A 627 -12.80 -9.46 18.28
C PRO A 627 -13.97 -10.28 17.73
N THR A 628 -15.18 -9.71 17.69
CA THR A 628 -16.39 -10.38 17.18
C THR A 628 -16.73 -9.99 15.73
N LEU A 629 -15.83 -9.31 15.03
CA LEU A 629 -16.04 -8.93 13.64
C LEU A 629 -16.16 -10.16 12.74
N GLU A 630 -17.17 -10.14 11.88
CA GLU A 630 -17.34 -11.11 10.81
C GLU A 630 -16.55 -10.68 9.55
N PRO A 631 -16.05 -11.63 8.73
CA PRO A 631 -15.42 -11.30 7.48
C PRO A 631 -16.41 -10.74 6.47
N GLU A 632 -15.92 -9.84 5.60
CA GLU A 632 -16.66 -9.36 4.44
C GLU A 632 -16.75 -10.47 3.39
N ARG A 633 -17.92 -10.70 2.78
CA ARG A 633 -18.16 -11.77 1.81
C ARG A 633 -18.72 -11.22 0.52
N THR A 634 -18.29 -11.76 -0.62
CA THR A 634 -18.75 -11.28 -1.92
C THR A 634 -19.28 -12.38 -2.82
N ILE A 635 -20.26 -11.99 -3.65
CA ILE A 635 -20.62 -12.65 -4.89
C ILE A 635 -20.32 -11.67 -6.01
N GLY A 636 -19.48 -12.06 -6.96
CA GLY A 636 -19.01 -11.25 -8.07
C GLY A 636 -19.43 -11.80 -9.43
N LEU A 637 -19.78 -10.89 -10.33
CA LEU A 637 -20.03 -11.17 -11.74
C LEU A 637 -19.12 -10.31 -12.60
N ASP A 638 -18.41 -10.92 -13.55
CA ASP A 638 -17.49 -10.28 -14.48
C ASP A 638 -17.82 -10.67 -15.92
N GLY A 639 -17.67 -9.71 -16.84
CA GLY A 639 -17.76 -9.94 -18.28
C GLY A 639 -16.73 -9.12 -19.02
N ALA A 640 -16.05 -9.71 -20.01
CA ALA A 640 -15.09 -9.00 -20.85
C ALA A 640 -15.20 -9.39 -22.32
N TYR A 641 -15.03 -8.43 -23.20
CA TYR A 641 -14.80 -8.58 -24.63
C TYR A 641 -13.37 -8.12 -24.92
N GLU A 642 -12.57 -8.99 -25.51
CA GLU A 642 -11.16 -8.75 -25.83
C GLU A 642 -10.94 -8.95 -27.32
N ARG A 643 -10.40 -7.94 -28.00
CA ARG A 643 -9.97 -8.01 -29.39
C ARG A 643 -8.45 -7.87 -29.44
N TYR A 644 -7.77 -8.91 -29.81
CA TYR A 644 -6.31 -8.93 -30.00
C TYR A 644 -6.00 -8.37 -31.40
N LEU A 645 -5.09 -7.40 -31.47
CA LEU A 645 -4.73 -6.66 -32.67
C LEU A 645 -3.30 -7.00 -33.09
N SER A 646 -2.94 -6.67 -34.34
CA SER A 646 -1.55 -6.76 -34.80
C SER A 646 -0.61 -5.89 -33.93
N GLY A 647 0.70 -6.17 -34.00
CA GLY A 647 1.69 -5.34 -33.28
C GLY A 647 1.62 -5.40 -31.77
N ALA A 648 1.32 -6.57 -31.18
CA ALA A 648 1.11 -6.74 -29.73
C ALA A 648 0.00 -5.80 -29.18
N GLY A 649 -1.14 -5.74 -29.87
CA GLY A 649 -2.25 -4.86 -29.53
C GLY A 649 -3.41 -5.58 -28.86
N LEU A 650 -4.17 -4.82 -28.05
CA LEU A 650 -5.39 -5.24 -27.38
C LEU A 650 -6.38 -4.07 -27.34
N ALA A 651 -7.64 -4.35 -27.69
CA ALA A 651 -8.77 -3.49 -27.37
C ALA A 651 -9.75 -4.29 -26.51
N SER A 652 -10.10 -3.81 -25.31
CA SER A 652 -11.00 -4.55 -24.41
C SER A 652 -12.04 -3.65 -23.74
N VAL A 653 -13.17 -4.26 -23.48
CA VAL A 653 -14.27 -3.70 -22.68
C VAL A 653 -14.64 -4.74 -21.63
N SER A 654 -14.57 -4.37 -20.35
CA SER A 654 -14.94 -5.23 -19.25
C SER A 654 -15.96 -4.55 -18.34
N ALA A 655 -16.90 -5.32 -17.82
CA ALA A 655 -17.87 -4.87 -16.83
C ALA A 655 -17.83 -5.80 -15.62
N PHE A 656 -18.06 -5.25 -14.43
CA PHE A 656 -18.06 -6.03 -13.20
C PHE A 656 -19.14 -5.56 -12.23
N TYR A 657 -19.56 -6.49 -11.38
CA TYR A 657 -20.48 -6.24 -10.26
C TYR A 657 -20.06 -7.08 -9.05
N ARG A 658 -20.04 -6.46 -7.89
CA ARG A 658 -19.79 -7.12 -6.58
C ARG A 658 -20.92 -6.77 -5.63
N SER A 659 -21.54 -7.77 -5.03
CA SER A 659 -22.37 -7.64 -3.84
C SER A 659 -21.54 -8.07 -2.65
N VAL A 660 -21.41 -7.21 -1.65
CA VAL A 660 -20.57 -7.47 -0.47
C VAL A 660 -21.44 -7.39 0.78
N ASP A 661 -21.43 -8.42 1.59
CA ASP A 661 -22.11 -8.47 2.88
C ASP A 661 -21.09 -8.19 4.02
N ASN A 662 -21.56 -7.70 5.16
CA ASN A 662 -20.77 -7.43 6.38
C ASN A 662 -19.65 -6.38 6.18
N VAL A 663 -19.89 -5.32 5.43
CA VAL A 663 -18.88 -4.29 5.14
C VAL A 663 -18.33 -3.67 6.41
N LEU A 664 -17.01 -3.65 6.54
CA LEU A 664 -16.32 -3.10 7.71
C LEU A 664 -16.17 -1.59 7.63
N TYR A 665 -16.54 -0.88 8.71
CA TYR A 665 -16.37 0.57 8.81
C TYR A 665 -16.12 1.02 10.27
N ASP A 666 -15.33 2.08 10.42
CA ASP A 666 -15.02 2.66 11.72
C ASP A 666 -16.14 3.60 12.16
N THR A 667 -16.47 3.54 13.47
CA THR A 667 -17.57 4.33 14.02
C THR A 667 -17.46 4.47 15.54
N VAL A 668 -18.30 5.33 16.09
CA VAL A 668 -18.59 5.39 17.52
C VAL A 668 -20.00 4.85 17.76
N SER A 669 -20.10 3.72 18.44
CA SER A 669 -21.36 3.07 18.81
C SER A 669 -21.57 3.07 20.33
N LYS A 670 -22.56 2.35 20.81
CA LYS A 670 -22.74 2.11 22.25
C LYS A 670 -22.38 0.68 22.61
N VAL A 671 -21.74 0.51 23.76
CA VAL A 671 -21.57 -0.82 24.37
C VAL A 671 -22.96 -1.40 24.65
N THR A 672 -23.24 -2.59 24.15
CA THR A 672 -24.56 -3.26 24.25
C THR A 672 -24.53 -4.57 25.03
N ASP A 673 -23.33 -5.05 25.40
CA ASP A 673 -23.13 -6.31 26.13
C ASP A 673 -22.19 -6.12 27.34
N ASP A 674 -21.96 -7.17 28.09
CA ASP A 674 -21.20 -7.18 29.33
C ASP A 674 -19.70 -7.43 29.16
N ARG A 675 -19.17 -7.49 27.92
CA ARG A 675 -17.75 -7.82 27.64
C ARG A 675 -16.75 -6.89 28.32
N PHE A 676 -17.17 -5.66 28.61
CA PHE A 676 -16.33 -4.65 29.26
C PHE A 676 -16.64 -4.46 30.74
N ASP A 677 -17.62 -5.18 31.30
CA ASP A 677 -18.02 -5.02 32.67
C ASP A 677 -16.95 -5.47 33.66
N ALA A 678 -17.01 -4.91 34.87
CA ALA A 678 -16.16 -5.31 35.97
C ALA A 678 -17.02 -5.49 37.23
N THR A 679 -16.47 -6.12 38.24
CA THR A 679 -17.21 -6.35 39.48
C THR A 679 -17.79 -5.05 40.04
N GLY A 680 -19.12 -4.92 40.00
CA GLY A 680 -19.86 -3.75 40.47
C GLY A 680 -19.86 -2.54 39.50
N VAL A 681 -19.36 -2.68 38.27
CA VAL A 681 -19.38 -1.63 37.25
C VAL A 681 -20.02 -2.16 35.98
N ASP A 682 -21.24 -1.67 35.70
CA ASP A 682 -21.94 -1.88 34.41
C ASP A 682 -21.49 -0.80 33.43
N ARG A 683 -20.92 -1.21 32.28
CA ARG A 683 -20.44 -0.32 31.22
C ARG A 683 -21.34 -0.27 29.98
N THR A 684 -22.54 -0.90 30.09
CA THR A 684 -23.56 -0.78 29.02
C THR A 684 -23.88 0.70 28.76
N GLY A 685 -23.94 1.06 27.48
CA GLY A 685 -24.24 2.44 27.07
C GLY A 685 -23.01 3.38 27.04
N TYR A 686 -21.79 2.92 27.33
CA TYR A 686 -20.58 3.69 27.09
C TYR A 686 -20.38 3.91 25.61
N ASP A 687 -19.76 5.02 25.23
CA ASP A 687 -19.34 5.25 23.83
C ASP A 687 -18.20 4.28 23.48
N TYR A 688 -18.39 3.52 22.40
CA TYR A 688 -17.42 2.54 21.94
C TYR A 688 -16.89 2.92 20.58
N THR A 689 -15.65 3.44 20.53
CA THR A 689 -14.91 3.76 19.30
C THR A 689 -14.24 2.48 18.81
N THR A 690 -14.70 1.97 17.68
CA THR A 690 -14.28 0.69 17.12
C THR A 690 -14.70 0.53 15.65
N THR A 691 -14.28 -0.57 15.03
CA THR A 691 -14.79 -1.04 13.73
C THR A 691 -16.03 -1.93 13.95
N LEU A 692 -17.04 -1.78 13.12
CA LEU A 692 -18.25 -2.62 13.08
C LEU A 692 -18.47 -3.22 11.70
N ASN A 693 -19.27 -4.30 11.64
CA ASN A 693 -19.86 -4.79 10.41
C ASN A 693 -21.10 -3.95 10.07
N GLY A 694 -21.13 -3.37 8.88
CA GLY A 694 -22.29 -2.72 8.28
C GLY A 694 -23.24 -3.71 7.60
N GLY A 695 -24.14 -3.18 6.80
CA GLY A 695 -25.04 -3.96 5.97
C GLY A 695 -24.40 -4.40 4.65
N ARG A 696 -25.26 -4.53 3.65
CA ARG A 696 -24.84 -4.90 2.31
C ARG A 696 -24.31 -3.70 1.53
N GLY A 697 -23.19 -3.94 0.82
CA GLY A 697 -22.63 -3.00 -0.15
C GLY A 697 -22.70 -3.55 -1.58
N LYS A 698 -22.53 -2.65 -2.53
CA LYS A 698 -22.41 -2.98 -3.96
C LYS A 698 -21.29 -2.15 -4.58
N LEU A 699 -20.51 -2.77 -5.46
CA LEU A 699 -19.47 -2.12 -6.26
C LEU A 699 -19.62 -2.60 -7.70
N TYR A 700 -19.69 -1.69 -8.67
CA TYR A 700 -19.83 -2.03 -10.07
C TYR A 700 -19.15 -1.01 -10.97
N GLY A 701 -18.77 -1.43 -12.17
CA GLY A 701 -18.11 -0.52 -13.09
C GLY A 701 -17.89 -1.07 -14.49
N LEU A 702 -17.29 -0.21 -15.32
CA LEU A 702 -16.92 -0.46 -16.70
C LEU A 702 -15.45 -0.10 -16.88
N GLU A 703 -14.68 -0.99 -17.47
CA GLU A 703 -13.26 -0.82 -17.80
C GLU A 703 -13.11 -0.83 -19.32
N LEU A 704 -12.44 0.16 -19.87
CA LEU A 704 -12.08 0.24 -21.29
C LEU A 704 -10.54 0.26 -21.37
N ALA A 705 -9.97 -0.55 -22.23
CA ALA A 705 -8.53 -0.52 -22.46
C ALA A 705 -8.19 -0.65 -23.94
N TYR A 706 -7.14 0.05 -24.34
CA TYR A 706 -6.55 -0.04 -25.65
C TYR A 706 -5.03 0.02 -25.54
N LEU A 707 -4.36 -0.90 -26.23
CA LEU A 707 -2.91 -0.99 -26.33
C LEU A 707 -2.57 -1.37 -27.75
N GLN A 708 -1.70 -0.63 -28.44
CA GLN A 708 -1.17 -1.03 -29.75
C GLN A 708 0.11 -0.27 -30.09
N GLN A 709 1.08 -0.98 -30.67
CA GLN A 709 2.11 -0.38 -31.49
C GLN A 709 1.60 -0.16 -32.92
N PHE A 710 1.85 0.98 -33.50
CA PHE A 710 1.40 1.34 -34.85
C PHE A 710 2.39 0.87 -35.91
N ASP A 711 2.73 -0.42 -35.90
CA ASP A 711 3.69 -1.08 -36.80
C ASP A 711 3.28 -0.99 -38.27
N PHE A 712 2.02 -0.72 -38.56
CA PHE A 712 1.45 -0.46 -39.87
C PHE A 712 1.84 0.93 -40.46
N LEU A 713 2.39 1.84 -39.64
CA LEU A 713 2.85 3.15 -40.13
C LEU A 713 4.22 3.05 -40.84
N PRO A 714 4.50 3.93 -41.80
CA PRO A 714 5.71 3.84 -42.58
C PRO A 714 6.95 4.39 -41.85
N GLY A 715 8.13 3.81 -42.12
CA GLY A 715 9.42 4.33 -41.67
C GLY A 715 9.58 4.44 -40.16
N ALA A 716 10.00 5.63 -39.71
CA ALA A 716 10.20 5.87 -38.25
C ALA A 716 8.90 5.85 -37.45
N TRP A 717 7.78 6.18 -38.07
CA TRP A 717 6.48 6.25 -37.37
C TRP A 717 5.96 4.90 -36.88
N SER A 718 6.45 3.78 -37.49
CA SER A 718 6.07 2.43 -37.01
C SER A 718 6.61 2.05 -35.61
N GLY A 719 7.48 2.90 -35.06
CA GLY A 719 7.89 2.76 -33.67
C GLY A 719 6.93 3.38 -32.66
N LEU A 720 5.98 4.20 -33.12
CA LEU A 720 4.97 4.79 -32.23
C LEU A 720 3.97 3.75 -31.74
N GLY A 721 3.49 3.93 -30.53
CA GLY A 721 2.39 3.17 -29.95
C GLY A 721 1.66 3.96 -28.88
N PHE A 722 0.47 3.49 -28.53
CA PHE A 722 -0.39 4.06 -27.52
C PHE A 722 -0.90 2.97 -26.60
N GLN A 723 -0.93 3.27 -25.31
CA GLN A 723 -1.60 2.49 -24.28
C GLN A 723 -2.51 3.43 -23.50
N GLY A 724 -3.76 3.02 -23.28
CA GLY A 724 -4.66 3.79 -22.45
C GLY A 724 -5.73 2.91 -21.83
N ASN A 725 -6.13 3.22 -20.63
CA ASN A 725 -7.29 2.64 -20.00
C ASN A 725 -8.07 3.70 -19.21
N VAL A 726 -9.38 3.50 -19.16
CA VAL A 726 -10.27 4.29 -18.33
C VAL A 726 -11.25 3.36 -17.63
N THR A 727 -11.46 3.64 -16.35
CA THR A 727 -12.40 2.91 -15.50
C THR A 727 -13.44 3.88 -14.97
N PHE A 728 -14.71 3.50 -15.12
CA PHE A 728 -15.84 4.15 -14.49
C PHE A 728 -16.41 3.20 -13.45
N LEU A 729 -16.57 3.64 -12.23
CA LEU A 729 -17.03 2.78 -11.15
C LEU A 729 -17.89 3.53 -10.13
N LYS A 730 -18.69 2.80 -9.41
CA LYS A 730 -19.50 3.30 -8.31
C LYS A 730 -19.68 2.22 -7.26
N GLY A 731 -19.60 2.62 -5.98
CA GLY A 731 -19.79 1.72 -4.86
C GLY A 731 -20.31 2.43 -3.63
N ASP A 732 -21.26 1.78 -2.95
CA ASP A 732 -21.86 2.24 -1.71
C ASP A 732 -22.24 1.07 -0.81
N PHE A 733 -22.40 1.33 0.49
CA PHE A 733 -22.85 0.34 1.48
C PHE A 733 -23.74 1.00 2.55
N GLU A 734 -24.49 0.17 3.28
CA GLU A 734 -25.32 0.61 4.39
C GLU A 734 -24.58 0.43 5.72
N THR A 735 -24.57 1.47 6.55
CA THR A 735 -24.10 1.42 7.93
C THR A 735 -25.18 0.81 8.86
N GLN A 736 -24.80 0.41 10.08
CA GLN A 736 -25.80 -0.16 11.04
C GLN A 736 -26.90 0.83 11.44
N ASP A 737 -26.64 2.12 11.38
CA ASP A 737 -27.62 3.18 11.66
C ASP A 737 -28.47 3.56 10.42
N GLY A 738 -28.32 2.85 9.30
CA GLY A 738 -29.15 2.98 8.09
C GLY A 738 -28.72 4.12 7.16
N ARG A 739 -27.53 4.70 7.34
CA ARG A 739 -26.93 5.63 6.37
C ARG A 739 -26.34 4.87 5.19
N THR A 740 -26.28 5.52 4.04
CA THR A 740 -25.55 5.03 2.87
C THR A 740 -24.26 5.83 2.73
N GLU A 741 -23.13 5.13 2.73
CA GLU A 741 -21.78 5.70 2.61
C GLU A 741 -21.08 5.13 1.38
N GLN A 742 -20.10 5.86 0.84
CA GLN A 742 -19.21 5.35 -0.20
C GLN A 742 -18.14 4.44 0.41
N PHE A 743 -17.63 3.51 -0.35
CA PHE A 743 -16.45 2.76 0.10
C PHE A 743 -15.22 3.69 0.13
N PRO A 744 -14.50 3.75 1.26
CA PRO A 744 -13.25 4.50 1.34
C PRO A 744 -12.27 4.10 0.24
N GLY A 745 -11.66 5.09 -0.41
CA GLY A 745 -10.74 4.88 -1.51
C GLY A 745 -11.39 4.73 -2.90
N THR A 746 -12.72 4.76 -3.03
CA THR A 746 -13.41 4.61 -4.30
C THR A 746 -13.47 5.94 -5.05
N SER A 747 -12.75 6.02 -6.20
CA SER A 747 -12.85 7.14 -7.15
C SER A 747 -13.78 6.75 -8.30
N GLU A 748 -14.69 7.63 -8.69
CA GLU A 748 -15.66 7.30 -9.76
C GLU A 748 -15.00 7.10 -11.13
N ARG A 749 -13.85 7.73 -11.36
CA ARG A 749 -13.12 7.66 -12.63
C ARG A 749 -11.61 7.52 -12.39
N ILE A 750 -10.98 6.63 -13.15
CA ILE A 750 -9.53 6.42 -13.15
C ILE A 750 -9.08 6.38 -14.61
N LEU A 751 -8.06 7.16 -14.97
CA LEU A 751 -7.49 7.23 -16.32
C LEU A 751 -5.98 7.01 -16.25
N ASN A 752 -5.48 6.05 -17.04
CA ASN A 752 -4.05 5.87 -17.27
C ASN A 752 -3.81 5.86 -18.78
N THR A 753 -2.89 6.69 -19.26
CA THR A 753 -2.52 6.72 -20.67
C THR A 753 -1.03 6.85 -20.84
N SER A 754 -0.49 6.28 -21.94
CA SER A 754 0.90 6.40 -22.30
C SER A 754 1.06 6.47 -23.81
N LEU A 755 1.85 7.41 -24.27
CA LEU A 755 2.39 7.43 -25.63
C LEU A 755 3.80 6.87 -25.58
N PHE A 756 4.11 5.87 -26.41
CA PHE A 756 5.44 5.28 -26.44
C PHE A 756 6.00 5.20 -27.85
N TYR A 757 7.32 5.11 -27.93
CA TYR A 757 8.08 4.94 -29.15
C TYR A 757 9.18 3.90 -28.93
N GLU A 758 9.28 2.89 -29.79
CA GLU A 758 10.35 1.90 -29.75
C GLU A 758 10.84 1.59 -31.16
N LYS A 759 11.96 2.19 -31.53
CA LYS A 759 12.65 1.92 -32.80
C LYS A 759 14.05 2.53 -32.81
N TYR A 760 14.95 1.96 -33.65
CA TYR A 760 16.31 2.44 -33.84
C TYR A 760 17.16 2.55 -32.58
N GLY A 761 16.94 1.64 -31.63
CA GLY A 761 17.61 1.65 -30.31
C GLY A 761 17.09 2.70 -29.33
N LEU A 762 16.13 3.54 -29.74
CA LEU A 762 15.44 4.46 -28.85
C LEU A 762 14.13 3.83 -28.35
N SER A 763 13.95 3.82 -27.05
CA SER A 763 12.69 3.54 -26.36
C SER A 763 12.32 4.77 -25.52
N ALA A 764 11.15 5.34 -25.76
CA ALA A 764 10.65 6.52 -25.06
C ALA A 764 9.21 6.30 -24.66
N ARG A 765 8.83 6.77 -23.49
CA ARG A 765 7.45 6.71 -23.00
C ARG A 765 7.11 7.97 -22.20
N LEU A 766 5.95 8.54 -22.51
CA LEU A 766 5.30 9.60 -21.73
C LEU A 766 4.01 9.03 -21.16
N SER A 767 3.88 8.98 -19.86
CA SER A 767 2.74 8.40 -19.13
C SER A 767 2.00 9.47 -18.37
N TYR A 768 0.68 9.50 -18.47
CA TYR A 768 -0.20 10.36 -17.70
C TYR A 768 -1.18 9.50 -16.93
N GLN A 769 -1.26 9.73 -15.63
CA GLN A 769 -2.21 9.10 -14.71
C GLN A 769 -3.09 10.18 -14.13
N TRP A 770 -4.39 9.92 -14.04
CA TRP A 770 -5.35 10.77 -13.39
C TRP A 770 -6.35 9.92 -12.62
N ARG A 771 -6.68 10.37 -11.43
CA ARG A 771 -7.65 9.75 -10.55
C ARG A 771 -8.57 10.81 -10.00
N ASP A 772 -9.90 10.56 -10.03
CA ASP A 772 -10.92 11.41 -9.45
C ASP A 772 -10.81 11.46 -7.92
N ASP A 773 -11.46 12.43 -7.29
CA ASP A 773 -11.56 12.52 -5.84
C ASP A 773 -12.18 11.25 -5.23
N TRP A 774 -11.89 11.01 -3.96
CA TRP A 774 -12.45 9.87 -3.22
C TRP A 774 -12.58 10.18 -1.74
N GLN A 775 -13.55 9.55 -1.10
CA GLN A 775 -13.69 9.55 0.36
C GLN A 775 -12.58 8.69 0.97
N ASP A 776 -11.78 9.27 1.88
CA ASP A 776 -10.68 8.58 2.56
C ASP A 776 -11.14 8.00 3.89
N THR A 777 -11.87 8.77 4.69
CA THR A 777 -12.45 8.33 5.95
C THR A 777 -13.95 8.64 6.03
N ILE A 778 -14.67 7.82 6.80
CA ILE A 778 -16.08 8.03 7.09
C ILE A 778 -16.22 8.80 8.39
N GLY A 779 -16.84 9.97 8.35
CA GLY A 779 -17.09 10.78 9.54
C GLY A 779 -18.31 10.36 10.34
N GLY A 780 -18.25 10.48 11.68
CA GLY A 780 -19.32 10.05 12.59
C GLY A 780 -20.66 10.77 12.43
N LEU A 781 -20.74 11.90 11.70
CA LEU A 781 -21.96 12.68 11.46
C LEU A 781 -22.11 13.15 9.99
N GLY A 782 -21.47 12.42 9.05
CA GLY A 782 -21.61 12.70 7.62
C GLY A 782 -20.59 13.69 7.05
N SER A 783 -19.59 14.07 7.82
CA SER A 783 -18.41 14.78 7.35
C SER A 783 -17.22 13.81 7.36
N GLY A 784 -16.98 13.12 6.26
CA GLY A 784 -15.76 12.35 6.05
C GLY A 784 -14.66 13.23 5.47
N GLU A 785 -13.42 12.76 5.55
CA GLU A 785 -12.31 13.35 4.82
C GLU A 785 -12.29 12.80 3.40
N PHE A 786 -12.06 13.68 2.44
CA PHE A 786 -11.90 13.36 1.04
C PHE A 786 -10.48 13.72 0.59
N ARG A 787 -9.94 12.96 -0.36
CA ARG A 787 -8.77 13.33 -1.14
C ARG A 787 -9.22 13.91 -2.47
N ALA A 788 -8.68 15.05 -2.85
CA ALA A 788 -8.95 15.68 -4.15
C ALA A 788 -8.41 14.82 -5.30
N ALA A 789 -8.91 15.08 -6.50
CA ALA A 789 -8.39 14.45 -7.71
C ALA A 789 -6.89 14.67 -7.83
N THR A 790 -6.17 13.64 -8.28
CA THR A 790 -4.70 13.67 -8.41
C THR A 790 -4.27 13.31 -9.83
N GLU A 791 -3.14 13.89 -10.26
CA GLU A 791 -2.53 13.57 -11.55
C GLU A 791 -1.01 13.34 -11.43
N SER A 792 -0.43 12.63 -12.38
CA SER A 792 1.02 12.48 -12.54
C SER A 792 1.37 12.39 -14.02
N LEU A 793 2.39 13.12 -14.44
CA LEU A 793 3.01 13.01 -15.75
C LEU A 793 4.44 12.52 -15.58
N ASP A 794 4.76 11.38 -16.19
CA ASP A 794 6.05 10.72 -16.07
C ASP A 794 6.67 10.50 -17.45
N LEU A 795 8.00 10.68 -17.55
CA LEU A 795 8.78 10.45 -18.76
C LEU A 795 9.85 9.39 -18.51
N SER A 796 10.00 8.47 -19.45
CA SER A 796 11.08 7.48 -19.46
C SER A 796 11.73 7.44 -20.85
N LEU A 797 13.05 7.60 -20.89
CA LEU A 797 13.86 7.52 -22.11
C LEU A 797 14.93 6.45 -21.94
N ARG A 798 15.13 5.63 -22.94
CA ARG A 798 16.17 4.60 -23.02
C ARG A 798 16.83 4.68 -24.40
N TYR A 799 18.14 4.58 -24.46
CA TYR A 799 18.88 4.49 -25.71
C TYR A 799 19.91 3.36 -25.66
N ALA A 800 19.73 2.38 -26.54
CA ALA A 800 20.67 1.28 -26.70
C ALA A 800 21.95 1.78 -27.40
N VAL A 801 23.03 1.92 -26.64
CA VAL A 801 24.35 2.27 -27.18
C VAL A 801 24.90 1.11 -28.00
N ASN A 802 24.66 -0.12 -27.56
CA ASN A 802 24.91 -1.37 -28.25
C ASN A 802 24.03 -2.48 -27.67
N GLU A 803 24.21 -3.73 -28.12
CA GLU A 803 23.42 -4.88 -27.66
C GLU A 803 23.54 -5.18 -26.15
N ARG A 804 24.55 -4.64 -25.47
CA ARG A 804 24.86 -4.93 -24.07
C ARG A 804 24.75 -3.72 -23.15
N LEU A 805 24.69 -2.53 -23.68
CA LEU A 805 24.69 -1.29 -22.90
C LEU A 805 23.61 -0.34 -23.38
N SER A 806 22.81 0.16 -22.47
CA SER A 806 21.88 1.26 -22.69
C SER A 806 22.06 2.35 -21.63
N VAL A 807 21.73 3.58 -22.00
CA VAL A 807 21.60 4.72 -21.10
C VAL A 807 20.11 4.98 -20.87
N PHE A 808 19.77 5.51 -19.69
CA PHE A 808 18.40 5.89 -19.37
C PHE A 808 18.30 7.25 -18.69
N LEU A 809 17.13 7.87 -18.86
CA LEU A 809 16.67 9.05 -18.14
C LEU A 809 15.21 8.85 -17.77
N ASP A 810 14.91 8.96 -16.49
CA ASP A 810 13.57 8.90 -15.93
C ASP A 810 13.22 10.20 -15.22
N ALA A 811 11.99 10.66 -15.39
CA ALA A 811 11.45 11.81 -14.70
C ALA A 811 10.02 11.50 -14.24
N ASN A 812 9.72 11.77 -12.98
CA ASN A 812 8.42 11.50 -12.39
C ASN A 812 7.83 12.79 -11.82
N ASN A 813 6.50 12.83 -11.79
CA ASN A 813 5.74 13.96 -11.26
C ASN A 813 6.12 15.28 -11.93
N LEU A 814 6.20 15.30 -13.28
CA LEU A 814 6.54 16.51 -14.05
C LEU A 814 5.49 17.61 -13.92
N THR A 815 4.30 17.31 -13.43
CA THR A 815 3.23 18.27 -13.13
C THR A 815 3.46 18.98 -11.81
N ASP A 816 4.40 18.50 -10.98
CA ASP A 816 4.64 18.99 -9.61
C ASP A 816 3.34 19.01 -8.79
N GLU A 817 2.65 17.87 -8.77
CA GLU A 817 1.32 17.70 -8.18
C GLU A 817 1.31 18.10 -6.70
N VAL A 818 0.26 18.81 -6.32
CA VAL A 818 -0.04 19.19 -4.94
C VAL A 818 -1.20 18.32 -4.43
N TYR A 819 -0.92 17.44 -3.49
CA TYR A 819 -1.91 16.57 -2.88
C TYR A 819 -2.76 17.34 -1.88
N VAL A 820 -4.08 17.15 -1.95
CA VAL A 820 -5.03 17.86 -1.09
C VAL A 820 -6.01 16.88 -0.46
N ALA A 821 -6.12 16.92 0.87
CA ALA A 821 -7.28 16.37 1.56
C ALA A 821 -8.22 17.49 1.98
N TYR A 822 -9.52 17.23 2.06
CA TYR A 822 -10.51 18.24 2.44
C TYR A 822 -11.71 17.61 3.16
N GLU A 823 -12.44 18.44 3.90
CA GLU A 823 -13.69 18.06 4.58
C GLU A 823 -14.87 18.79 3.94
N GLY A 824 -15.83 18.03 3.42
CA GLY A 824 -17.04 18.57 2.79
C GLY A 824 -16.83 19.19 1.40
N SER A 825 -15.90 20.13 1.25
CA SER A 825 -15.52 20.73 -0.04
C SER A 825 -14.05 21.17 -0.03
N GLU A 826 -13.45 21.34 -1.22
CA GLU A 826 -12.06 21.81 -1.36
C GLU A 826 -11.79 23.21 -0.79
N ASP A 827 -12.83 23.95 -0.42
CA ASP A 827 -12.68 25.20 0.33
C ASP A 827 -12.27 24.98 1.79
N PHE A 828 -12.37 23.73 2.29
CA PHE A 828 -11.97 23.31 3.63
C PHE A 828 -10.87 22.24 3.57
N PRO A 829 -9.67 22.54 3.00
CA PRO A 829 -8.59 21.58 2.97
C PRO A 829 -8.18 21.22 4.40
N THR A 830 -8.07 19.94 4.67
CA THR A 830 -7.54 19.39 5.93
C THR A 830 -6.05 19.16 5.83
N GLU A 831 -5.55 18.85 4.62
CA GLU A 831 -4.13 18.68 4.33
C GLU A 831 -3.79 19.22 2.93
N VAL A 832 -2.62 19.82 2.80
CA VAL A 832 -2.03 20.23 1.52
C VAL A 832 -0.54 19.87 1.53
N GLU A 833 -0.12 19.05 0.57
CA GLU A 833 1.23 18.48 0.52
C GLU A 833 1.87 18.64 -0.85
N GLN A 834 3.18 18.98 -0.88
CA GLN A 834 4.02 19.04 -2.08
C GLN A 834 5.34 18.31 -1.86
N ILE A 835 5.76 17.55 -2.87
CA ILE A 835 6.98 16.74 -2.85
C ILE A 835 7.98 17.10 -3.96
N GLY A 836 7.56 17.84 -5.00
CA GLY A 836 8.37 18.18 -6.15
C GLY A 836 8.49 17.06 -7.20
N ALA A 837 9.05 17.41 -8.36
CA ALA A 837 9.43 16.47 -9.40
C ALA A 837 10.74 15.75 -9.05
N ARG A 838 10.99 14.60 -9.67
CA ARG A 838 12.25 13.84 -9.51
C ARG A 838 12.83 13.39 -10.85
N TRP A 839 14.15 13.32 -10.91
CA TRP A 839 14.91 12.97 -12.09
C TRP A 839 15.97 11.92 -11.76
N MET A 840 16.14 10.93 -12.62
CA MET A 840 17.20 9.92 -12.50
C MET A 840 17.79 9.61 -13.87
N ALA A 841 19.11 9.54 -13.98
CA ALA A 841 19.82 9.08 -15.16
C ALA A 841 20.78 7.95 -14.80
N GLY A 842 21.00 7.03 -15.73
CA GLY A 842 21.85 5.89 -15.44
C GLY A 842 22.22 5.04 -16.64
N LEU A 843 22.85 3.91 -16.32
CA LEU A 843 23.32 2.90 -17.24
C LEU A 843 22.64 1.56 -16.92
N ARG A 844 22.31 0.83 -17.98
CA ARG A 844 21.88 -0.57 -17.88
C ARG A 844 22.76 -1.43 -18.75
N PHE A 845 23.18 -2.58 -18.24
CA PHE A 845 23.94 -3.56 -18.98
C PHE A 845 23.28 -4.93 -18.96
N THR A 846 23.49 -5.70 -20.04
CA THR A 846 22.98 -7.08 -20.19
C THR A 846 24.03 -7.93 -20.91
N TYR A 847 24.30 -9.14 -20.37
CA TYR A 847 25.25 -10.09 -20.92
C TYR A 847 24.64 -11.47 -21.06
#